data_186691fde6edbcd7d068073d4fca3104
#
_entry.id   186691fde6edbcd7d068073d4fca3104
#
_cell.length_a   1.000
_cell.length_b   1.000
_cell.length_c   1.000
_cell.angle_alpha   90.00
_cell.angle_beta   90.00
_cell.angle_gamma   90.00
#
_symmetry.space_group_name_H-M   'P 1'
#
loop_
_entity.id
_entity.type
_entity.pdbx_description
1 polymer ?
#
loop_
_entity_poly.entity_id
_entity_poly.type
_entity_poly.pdbx_seq_one_letter_code
_entity_poly.pdbx_strand_id
1 'polypeptide(L)'
;MNLQVSEDHPGLGTNVFVPQNPEGVEESSRSGGNFSAFEETQDLEAPNLPPLLPMAPQGSQEGLSPCHLLTVRVIRMKNVRQADVVSQTDCFVSLWLPTASQKKLRTKTISNCPNPEWNENFNFQIQSQVKNVLELSVCDEDTVTPDDHLLTVLYDLTKLCFRKKTHVKFPLNPEGMEELEVEFLLEESPSAPETLVTNGVLVSRQVSCLEVHAEARRQRKSKKMKDLLVTVSESFENTQRIPPCPEPCCPNPACFHYPKYFQSQVHVEVPRSHWSCRLCCCSTHRNGPVCQPLDCLSDGQPVTLPVGEDYELHMKSAPCPETLDVRLGFSLCPAELEFLQKRKVVVAEALKQVLQLEADLQEDEVPLIAIMATGGGTRSMTSMYGHMLALQKLNMLNCASYITGLSGATWTMATLYSDPDWSSKNLEPAVFEARRHVVKDKLPYLFPDQLCKFREELRQHSQEGYKVTFTDFWGLLIEACLGDKRNECKLSEQRAALCRGQNPLPIYLTINVKDDVSNQDFREWCEFSPYEVGLQKYGAFIPTELFGSEFFMGRLMKRIPEPRMCYMLGLWSSIFSLNLLDAWNLSHTSEEFFHRWTRERVHDIEDEPILPEIPKCDANILDTAVVIPGSWLSNTFRETLTHRPFVSEFHNFLSGLQLHTDYLQNGEFSMWKDTVLDGFPNQLTEFANHLCLLDTAFFVNSSYPPLLRPERKVDLIIHLNYCAGSQTKIIFFPLINDTFQKYKAPGVERSPEELEQGQVDIYGPKTPYATKELTYTEANFDKLVKLSEYNILNNKDQLLQALRLAVEKKKRLKSQCPS
;
A
#
# COMPACT_ATOMS: atom_id res chain seq x y z
N MET A 1 -45.26 7.39 8.73
CA MET A 1 -45.15 8.85 8.74
C MET A 1 -44.71 9.25 7.33
N ASN A 2 -45.61 9.88 6.59
CA ASN A 2 -45.44 10.18 5.16
C ASN A 2 -44.35 11.24 4.98
N LEU A 3 -43.33 10.97 4.20
CA LEU A 3 -42.48 11.99 3.58
C LEU A 3 -42.80 12.08 2.11
N GLN A 4 -43.33 13.20 1.70
CA GLN A 4 -43.62 13.61 0.33
C GLN A 4 -42.29 13.77 -0.42
N VAL A 5 -42.19 13.12 -1.56
CA VAL A 5 -41.16 13.35 -2.59
C VAL A 5 -41.69 14.51 -3.43
N SER A 6 -40.98 15.62 -3.45
CA SER A 6 -41.18 16.68 -4.41
C SER A 6 -40.38 16.33 -5.68
N GLU A 7 -41.12 16.13 -6.76
CA GLU A 7 -40.58 16.07 -8.13
C GLU A 7 -40.17 17.49 -8.55
N ASP A 8 -38.87 17.73 -8.65
CA ASP A 8 -38.32 18.83 -9.43
C ASP A 8 -37.30 18.26 -10.42
N HIS A 9 -37.68 18.27 -11.67
CA HIS A 9 -36.81 17.96 -12.80
C HIS A 9 -35.87 19.12 -13.08
N PRO A 10 -34.53 18.90 -13.07
CA PRO A 10 -33.64 19.75 -13.87
C PRO A 10 -33.03 18.96 -15.03
N GLY A 11 -33.06 19.59 -16.21
CA GLY A 11 -32.40 19.10 -17.40
C GLY A 11 -30.90 18.82 -17.15
N LEU A 12 -30.45 17.65 -17.57
CA LEU A 12 -29.08 17.16 -17.46
C LEU A 12 -28.15 18.00 -18.33
N GLY A 13 -27.52 19.00 -17.72
CA GLY A 13 -26.34 19.65 -18.25
C GLY A 13 -25.10 18.88 -17.82
N THR A 14 -24.35 18.34 -18.76
CA THR A 14 -23.00 17.77 -18.49
C THR A 14 -22.07 18.91 -18.09
N ASN A 15 -21.58 18.88 -16.84
CA ASN A 15 -20.60 19.82 -16.36
C ASN A 15 -19.17 19.33 -16.67
N VAL A 16 -18.43 20.14 -17.40
CA VAL A 16 -17.00 19.92 -17.70
C VAL A 16 -16.16 20.50 -16.56
N PHE A 17 -15.40 19.67 -15.88
CA PHE A 17 -14.48 20.11 -14.82
C PHE A 17 -13.03 20.06 -15.30
N VAL A 18 -12.34 21.17 -15.18
CA VAL A 18 -10.90 21.29 -15.42
C VAL A 18 -10.25 21.42 -14.04
N PRO A 19 -9.32 20.54 -13.66
CA PRO A 19 -8.69 20.62 -12.34
C PRO A 19 -7.93 21.94 -12.20
N GLN A 20 -8.27 22.70 -11.18
CA GLN A 20 -7.41 23.79 -10.67
C GLN A 20 -6.53 23.21 -9.58
N ASN A 21 -5.26 23.62 -9.53
CA ASN A 21 -4.34 23.25 -8.46
C ASN A 21 -4.97 23.57 -7.10
N PRO A 22 -4.85 22.70 -6.10
CA PRO A 22 -5.37 22.95 -4.77
C PRO A 22 -4.48 23.94 -4.04
N GLU A 23 -4.88 25.20 -4.00
CA GLU A 23 -4.46 26.11 -2.94
C GLU A 23 -5.53 26.05 -1.85
N GLY A 24 -5.11 25.67 -0.66
CA GLY A 24 -5.68 25.84 0.65
C GLY A 24 -7.22 25.79 0.82
N VAL A 25 -7.73 24.69 1.39
CA VAL A 25 -9.09 24.64 1.91
C VAL A 25 -9.03 24.78 3.43
N GLU A 26 -9.39 25.97 3.95
CA GLU A 26 -9.84 26.10 5.34
C GLU A 26 -11.31 25.70 5.42
N GLU A 27 -11.61 24.74 6.30
CA GLU A 27 -12.97 24.45 6.72
C GLU A 27 -13.52 25.58 7.58
N SER A 28 -14.64 26.19 7.18
CA SER A 28 -15.55 26.83 8.12
C SER A 28 -17.00 26.51 7.79
N SER A 29 -17.64 25.94 8.81
CA SER A 29 -19.06 25.57 8.84
C SER A 29 -19.97 26.78 8.94
N ARG A 30 -21.16 26.67 8.32
CA ARG A 30 -22.50 27.20 8.64
C ARG A 30 -23.10 28.32 7.80
N SER A 31 -24.32 27.97 7.42
CA SER A 31 -25.59 28.72 7.32
C SER A 31 -25.86 29.47 6.01
N GLY A 32 -27.07 29.17 5.54
CA GLY A 32 -27.65 29.59 4.28
C GLY A 32 -27.92 31.10 4.18
N GLY A 33 -28.11 31.54 2.96
CA GLY A 33 -28.54 32.88 2.61
C GLY A 33 -28.51 33.12 1.10
N ASN A 34 -29.60 33.59 0.62
CA ASN A 34 -30.06 33.91 -0.72
C ASN A 34 -29.04 34.53 -1.70
N PHE A 35 -29.16 34.11 -2.93
CA PHE A 35 -28.58 34.77 -4.11
C PHE A 35 -29.30 36.08 -4.46
N SER A 36 -28.50 37.14 -4.67
CA SER A 36 -28.82 38.25 -5.55
C SER A 36 -27.58 38.65 -6.32
N ALA A 37 -27.76 38.89 -7.59
CA ALA A 37 -26.74 39.34 -8.52
C ALA A 37 -26.14 40.69 -8.14
N PHE A 38 -24.83 40.88 -8.31
CA PHE A 38 -24.25 42.22 -8.46
C PHE A 38 -23.01 42.23 -9.34
N GLU A 39 -22.89 43.38 -9.99
CA GLU A 39 -22.00 43.85 -11.03
C GLU A 39 -20.54 44.00 -10.62
N GLU A 40 -19.71 44.12 -11.66
CA GLU A 40 -18.31 44.56 -11.70
C GLU A 40 -17.96 45.69 -10.74
N THR A 41 -16.81 45.59 -10.05
CA THR A 41 -15.88 46.72 -9.86
C THR A 41 -14.51 46.31 -9.31
N GLN A 42 -13.48 46.81 -9.97
CA GLN A 42 -12.21 47.37 -9.50
C GLN A 42 -11.09 46.48 -8.97
N ASP A 43 -9.98 46.62 -9.68
CA ASP A 43 -8.62 46.30 -9.36
C ASP A 43 -8.20 46.62 -7.92
N LEU A 44 -7.74 45.58 -7.18
CA LEU A 44 -6.92 45.74 -6.00
C LEU A 44 -5.61 44.96 -6.21
N GLU A 45 -4.50 45.66 -6.19
CA GLU A 45 -3.13 45.15 -6.26
C GLU A 45 -2.90 44.09 -5.19
N ALA A 46 -2.45 42.89 -5.64
CA ALA A 46 -1.99 41.84 -4.80
C ALA A 46 -0.62 42.19 -4.15
N PRO A 47 -0.40 41.87 -2.87
CA PRO A 47 0.89 42.08 -2.23
C PRO A 47 1.96 41.17 -2.87
N ASN A 48 3.11 41.80 -3.24
CA ASN A 48 4.30 41.11 -3.76
C ASN A 48 4.80 40.06 -2.77
N LEU A 49 4.49 38.78 -3.00
CA LEU A 49 5.19 37.64 -2.43
C LEU A 49 6.50 37.46 -3.19
N PRO A 50 7.63 37.20 -2.49
CA PRO A 50 8.89 36.94 -3.14
C PRO A 50 8.78 35.72 -4.06
N PRO A 51 9.47 35.70 -5.24
CA PRO A 51 9.40 34.58 -6.15
C PRO A 51 9.93 33.32 -5.46
N LEU A 52 9.09 32.27 -5.44
CA LEU A 52 9.51 30.93 -5.06
C LEU A 52 10.66 30.52 -5.97
N LEU A 53 11.85 30.38 -5.37
CA LEU A 53 13.00 29.78 -6.04
C LEU A 53 12.59 28.43 -6.61
N PRO A 54 12.97 28.06 -7.83
CA PRO A 54 12.69 26.76 -8.39
C PRO A 54 13.34 25.71 -7.50
N MET A 55 12.52 24.92 -6.78
CA MET A 55 12.99 23.77 -6.06
C MET A 55 13.64 22.80 -7.06
N ALA A 56 14.90 22.46 -6.83
CA ALA A 56 15.59 21.41 -7.57
C ALA A 56 14.77 20.11 -7.52
N PRO A 57 14.83 19.24 -8.54
CA PRO A 57 14.11 18.00 -8.53
C PRO A 57 14.54 17.22 -7.29
N GLN A 58 13.58 16.94 -6.40
CA GLN A 58 13.80 16.17 -5.17
C GLN A 58 14.06 14.70 -5.53
N GLY A 59 15.32 14.40 -5.86
CA GLY A 59 15.85 13.05 -5.88
C GLY A 59 16.29 12.62 -4.48
N SER A 60 16.57 11.34 -4.28
CA SER A 60 17.18 10.84 -3.06
C SER A 60 18.46 11.62 -2.76
N GLN A 61 18.58 12.10 -1.52
CA GLN A 61 19.79 12.78 -1.02
C GLN A 61 20.63 11.77 -0.25
N GLU A 62 21.91 11.72 -0.55
CA GLU A 62 22.92 10.97 0.20
C GLU A 62 23.70 11.93 1.10
N GLY A 63 23.82 11.60 2.39
CA GLY A 63 24.48 12.46 3.33
C GLY A 63 25.01 11.75 4.57
N LEU A 64 26.11 12.27 5.13
CA LEU A 64 26.66 11.83 6.41
C LEU A 64 25.83 12.41 7.56
N SER A 65 25.41 11.55 8.49
CA SER A 65 24.63 11.96 9.65
C SER A 65 25.18 11.36 10.95
N PRO A 66 25.23 12.15 12.04
CA PRO A 66 25.77 11.68 13.32
C PRO A 66 24.82 10.69 13.99
N CYS A 67 25.42 9.70 14.67
CA CYS A 67 24.72 8.84 15.62
C CYS A 67 24.82 9.41 17.04
N HIS A 68 23.78 9.19 17.83
CA HIS A 68 23.74 9.58 19.24
C HIS A 68 23.52 8.35 20.13
N LEU A 69 24.02 8.44 21.37
CA LEU A 69 23.75 7.43 22.40
C LEU A 69 22.66 7.97 23.34
N LEU A 70 21.53 7.27 23.36
CA LEU A 70 20.43 7.53 24.28
C LEU A 70 20.54 6.60 25.49
N THR A 71 20.63 7.16 26.68
CA THR A 71 20.48 6.43 27.94
C THR A 71 19.11 6.71 28.52
N VAL A 72 18.34 5.67 28.75
CA VAL A 72 17.02 5.70 29.37
C VAL A 72 17.11 5.04 30.73
N ARG A 73 16.84 5.79 31.80
CA ARG A 73 16.78 5.27 33.17
C ARG A 73 15.35 5.20 33.63
N VAL A 74 14.80 3.99 33.76
CA VAL A 74 13.48 3.77 34.35
C VAL A 74 13.66 3.85 35.89
N ILE A 75 13.07 4.87 36.52
CA ILE A 75 13.24 5.13 37.93
C ILE A 75 12.24 4.35 38.75
N ARG A 76 10.95 4.68 38.60
CA ARG A 76 9.86 4.10 39.38
C ARG A 76 8.51 4.36 38.76
N MET A 77 7.52 3.63 39.23
CA MET A 77 6.12 3.92 38.99
C MET A 77 5.38 4.12 40.31
N LYS A 78 4.35 4.96 40.32
CA LYS A 78 3.49 5.20 41.47
C LYS A 78 2.06 4.79 41.17
N ASN A 79 1.43 4.22 42.17
CA ASN A 79 0.00 3.86 42.19
C ASN A 79 -0.38 2.96 41.02
N VAL A 80 0.41 1.88 40.75
CA VAL A 80 0.08 0.90 39.72
C VAL A 80 -1.32 0.34 39.99
N ARG A 81 -2.18 0.39 38.95
CA ARG A 81 -3.51 -0.21 39.04
C ARG A 81 -3.41 -1.73 39.25
N GLN A 82 -4.33 -2.29 39.99
CA GLN A 82 -4.44 -3.72 40.15
C GLN A 82 -5.01 -4.33 38.85
N ALA A 83 -4.23 -5.22 38.19
CA ALA A 83 -4.69 -5.94 37.00
C ALA A 83 -5.58 -7.13 37.38
N ASP A 84 -5.16 -7.89 38.39
CA ASP A 84 -5.84 -9.07 38.87
C ASP A 84 -6.85 -8.79 40.00
N VAL A 85 -7.91 -9.61 40.04
CA VAL A 85 -8.94 -9.54 41.10
C VAL A 85 -8.41 -10.04 42.44
N VAL A 86 -7.35 -10.84 42.46
CA VAL A 86 -6.89 -11.62 43.63
C VAL A 86 -5.51 -11.22 44.13
N SER A 87 -4.61 -10.70 43.28
CA SER A 87 -3.23 -10.33 43.63
C SER A 87 -2.92 -8.87 43.32
N GLN A 88 -1.87 -8.32 43.93
CA GLN A 88 -1.30 -7.05 43.49
C GLN A 88 -0.42 -7.32 42.27
N THR A 89 -0.29 -6.34 41.39
CA THR A 89 0.43 -6.38 40.12
C THR A 89 1.92 -6.73 40.30
N ASP A 90 2.42 -7.69 39.53
CA ASP A 90 3.83 -8.05 39.36
C ASP A 90 4.45 -7.22 38.24
N CYS A 91 4.77 -5.95 38.55
CA CYS A 91 5.00 -4.92 37.57
C CYS A 91 6.40 -4.93 36.97
N PHE A 92 6.47 -4.80 35.63
CA PHE A 92 7.69 -4.46 34.91
C PHE A 92 7.42 -3.43 33.80
N VAL A 93 8.46 -2.76 33.32
CA VAL A 93 8.40 -1.84 32.18
C VAL A 93 9.17 -2.43 31.01
N SER A 94 8.50 -2.59 29.86
CA SER A 94 9.12 -2.95 28.60
C SER A 94 9.45 -1.68 27.80
N LEU A 95 10.66 -1.63 27.25
CA LEU A 95 11.16 -0.52 26.43
C LEU A 95 11.38 -1.02 25.00
N TRP A 96 10.83 -0.31 24.04
CA TRP A 96 11.06 -0.61 22.63
C TRP A 96 11.29 0.66 21.81
N LEU A 97 12.43 0.68 21.12
CA LEU A 97 12.78 1.72 20.16
C LEU A 97 13.02 1.04 18.80
N PRO A 98 11.99 0.92 17.95
CA PRO A 98 12.05 0.15 16.70
C PRO A 98 13.15 0.60 15.74
N THR A 99 13.50 1.90 15.79
CA THR A 99 14.55 2.51 14.96
C THR A 99 15.99 2.18 15.42
N ALA A 100 16.13 1.56 16.58
CA ALA A 100 17.44 1.19 17.15
C ALA A 100 17.57 -0.32 17.40
N SER A 101 16.46 -1.04 17.66
CA SER A 101 16.45 -2.47 17.89
C SER A 101 15.08 -3.08 17.66
N GLN A 102 15.01 -4.28 17.05
CA GLN A 102 13.78 -5.07 16.98
C GLN A 102 13.42 -5.73 18.31
N LYS A 103 14.40 -5.85 19.22
CA LYS A 103 14.22 -6.49 20.52
C LYS A 103 13.69 -5.51 21.55
N LYS A 104 12.59 -5.88 22.21
CA LYS A 104 12.11 -5.19 23.40
C LYS A 104 13.02 -5.51 24.59
N LEU A 105 13.46 -4.47 25.29
CA LEU A 105 14.17 -4.58 26.56
C LEU A 105 13.16 -4.48 27.69
N ARG A 106 13.45 -5.03 28.87
CA ARG A 106 12.56 -4.89 30.02
C ARG A 106 13.32 -4.75 31.33
N THR A 107 12.73 -4.08 32.30
CA THR A 107 13.19 -4.04 33.69
C THR A 107 12.99 -5.41 34.35
N LYS A 108 13.56 -5.56 35.54
CA LYS A 108 13.20 -6.68 36.43
C LYS A 108 11.74 -6.54 36.86
N THR A 109 11.08 -7.67 37.08
CA THR A 109 9.74 -7.70 37.66
C THR A 109 9.83 -7.41 39.17
N ILE A 110 9.00 -6.52 39.67
CA ILE A 110 8.83 -6.28 41.11
C ILE A 110 7.44 -6.74 41.51
N SER A 111 7.40 -7.86 42.23
CA SER A 111 6.16 -8.55 42.57
C SER A 111 5.41 -7.86 43.71
N ASN A 112 4.08 -7.84 43.59
CA ASN A 112 3.12 -7.39 44.60
C ASN A 112 3.41 -5.98 45.15
N CYS A 113 3.80 -5.04 44.29
CA CYS A 113 4.21 -3.71 44.73
C CYS A 113 3.42 -2.60 43.98
N PRO A 114 2.63 -1.77 44.68
CA PRO A 114 1.90 -0.67 44.06
C PRO A 114 2.79 0.51 43.65
N ASN A 115 4.03 0.58 44.16
CA ASN A 115 5.01 1.64 43.85
C ASN A 115 6.39 1.05 43.58
N PRO A 116 6.58 0.30 42.45
CA PRO A 116 7.84 -0.35 42.14
C PRO A 116 8.92 0.68 41.80
N GLU A 117 10.17 0.43 42.28
CA GLU A 117 11.36 1.21 41.98
C GLU A 117 12.44 0.33 41.35
N TRP A 118 12.83 0.62 40.10
CA TRP A 118 13.81 -0.17 39.34
C TRP A 118 15.19 0.49 39.34
N ASN A 119 15.29 1.75 39.01
CA ASN A 119 16.56 2.48 38.83
C ASN A 119 17.48 1.82 37.78
N GLU A 120 16.93 1.22 36.73
CA GLU A 120 17.65 0.49 35.69
C GLU A 120 17.93 1.36 34.46
N ASN A 121 19.15 1.22 33.89
CA ASN A 121 19.56 1.96 32.69
C ASN A 121 19.51 1.06 31.45
N PHE A 122 19.03 1.64 30.35
CA PHE A 122 18.95 1.05 29.01
C PHE A 122 19.61 1.99 28.02
N ASN A 123 20.44 1.46 27.13
CA ASN A 123 21.16 2.23 26.13
C ASN A 123 20.71 1.89 24.74
N PHE A 124 20.47 2.92 23.90
CA PHE A 124 20.10 2.81 22.49
C PHE A 124 21.00 3.71 21.66
N GLN A 125 21.50 3.17 20.54
CA GLN A 125 22.17 3.98 19.54
C GLN A 125 21.15 4.46 18.53
N ILE A 126 20.95 5.76 18.41
CA ILE A 126 19.94 6.37 17.56
C ILE A 126 20.56 7.22 16.45
N GLN A 127 19.86 7.29 15.31
CA GLN A 127 20.23 8.15 14.19
C GLN A 127 19.44 9.46 14.26
N SER A 128 20.09 10.61 14.13
CA SER A 128 19.46 11.93 14.31
C SER A 128 18.45 12.29 13.22
N GLN A 129 18.60 11.79 11.99
CA GLN A 129 17.68 12.05 10.88
C GLN A 129 16.48 11.10 10.83
N VAL A 130 16.43 10.13 11.74
CA VAL A 130 15.33 9.18 11.83
C VAL A 130 14.35 9.62 12.90
N LYS A 131 13.06 9.42 12.66
CA LYS A 131 11.98 9.70 13.63
C LYS A 131 12.00 8.65 14.73
N ASN A 132 12.61 8.99 15.85
CA ASN A 132 12.77 8.11 17.00
C ASN A 132 11.63 8.32 18.00
N VAL A 133 10.75 7.32 18.15
CA VAL A 133 9.69 7.30 19.15
C VAL A 133 9.85 6.09 20.05
N LEU A 134 10.12 6.34 21.32
CA LEU A 134 10.28 5.30 22.33
C LEU A 134 8.91 4.86 22.85
N GLU A 135 8.69 3.56 22.86
CA GLU A 135 7.55 2.92 23.52
C GLU A 135 7.96 2.40 24.90
N LEU A 136 7.23 2.85 25.92
CA LEU A 136 7.35 2.38 27.29
C LEU A 136 6.06 1.68 27.68
N SER A 137 6.07 0.36 27.72
CA SER A 137 4.89 -0.45 28.08
C SER A 137 4.97 -0.93 29.51
N VAL A 138 3.95 -0.63 30.30
CA VAL A 138 3.80 -1.15 31.67
C VAL A 138 3.01 -2.41 31.60
N CYS A 139 3.54 -3.49 32.16
CA CYS A 139 2.96 -4.84 32.11
C CYS A 139 2.90 -5.48 33.51
N ASP A 140 1.98 -6.43 33.65
CA ASP A 140 1.88 -7.38 34.75
C ASP A 140 2.42 -8.73 34.31
N GLU A 141 3.37 -9.32 35.05
CA GLU A 141 3.98 -10.60 34.70
C GLU A 141 3.12 -11.75 35.21
N ASP A 142 2.58 -12.53 34.30
CA ASP A 142 1.78 -13.72 34.58
C ASP A 142 2.60 -15.00 34.46
N THR A 143 2.44 -15.93 35.43
CA THR A 143 3.16 -17.21 35.42
C THR A 143 2.51 -18.27 34.51
N VAL A 144 1.23 -18.15 34.17
CA VAL A 144 0.43 -19.17 33.49
C VAL A 144 -0.22 -18.66 32.20
N THR A 145 -0.55 -17.39 32.13
CA THR A 145 -1.13 -16.67 31.00
C THR A 145 -0.07 -15.80 30.33
N PRO A 146 -0.29 -15.28 29.12
CA PRO A 146 0.53 -14.17 28.60
C PRO A 146 0.46 -12.95 29.53
N ASP A 147 1.59 -12.24 29.66
CA ASP A 147 1.69 -11.05 30.49
C ASP A 147 0.58 -10.04 30.13
N ASP A 148 -0.09 -9.49 31.14
CA ASP A 148 -1.13 -8.48 30.94
C ASP A 148 -0.50 -7.13 30.64
N HIS A 149 -0.91 -6.56 29.51
CA HIS A 149 -0.45 -5.25 29.08
C HIS A 149 -1.36 -4.15 29.64
N LEU A 150 -0.84 -3.32 30.53
CA LEU A 150 -1.63 -2.29 31.21
C LEU A 150 -1.78 -1.02 30.35
N LEU A 151 -0.69 -0.51 29.82
CA LEU A 151 -0.65 0.70 28.98
C LEU A 151 0.69 0.86 28.26
N THR A 152 0.72 1.68 27.21
CA THR A 152 1.94 2.11 26.52
C THR A 152 2.03 3.63 26.45
N VAL A 153 3.19 4.17 26.76
CA VAL A 153 3.55 5.57 26.56
C VAL A 153 4.39 5.68 25.30
N LEU A 154 3.96 6.50 24.33
CA LEU A 154 4.72 6.85 23.12
C LEU A 154 5.40 8.21 23.35
N TYR A 155 6.73 8.23 23.34
CA TYR A 155 7.51 9.42 23.61
C TYR A 155 8.46 9.77 22.49
N ASP A 156 8.26 10.95 21.88
CA ASP A 156 9.10 11.47 20.81
C ASP A 156 10.42 12.00 21.37
N LEU A 157 11.52 11.39 20.94
CA LEU A 157 12.86 11.73 21.43
C LEU A 157 13.39 13.07 20.92
N THR A 158 12.76 13.69 19.92
CA THR A 158 13.09 15.05 19.47
C THR A 158 12.83 16.10 20.54
N LYS A 159 12.05 15.78 21.59
CA LYS A 159 11.84 16.62 22.79
C LYS A 159 13.09 16.73 23.67
N LEU A 160 14.08 15.86 23.49
CA LEU A 160 15.26 15.82 24.34
C LEU A 160 16.32 16.84 23.90
N CYS A 161 16.89 17.52 24.88
CA CYS A 161 18.03 18.40 24.64
C CYS A 161 19.34 17.61 24.71
N PHE A 162 20.20 17.81 23.71
CA PHE A 162 21.53 17.18 23.66
C PHE A 162 22.39 17.52 24.87
N ARG A 163 23.08 16.53 25.44
CA ARG A 163 23.94 16.61 26.64
C ARG A 163 23.25 17.13 27.91
N LYS A 164 21.93 17.11 27.95
CA LYS A 164 21.15 17.53 29.13
C LYS A 164 20.34 16.35 29.67
N LYS A 165 20.49 16.07 30.96
CA LYS A 165 19.59 15.12 31.63
C LYS A 165 18.17 15.68 31.68
N THR A 166 17.22 14.95 31.18
CA THR A 166 15.82 15.32 31.16
C THR A 166 15.03 14.30 31.97
N HIS A 167 14.44 14.76 33.07
CA HIS A 167 13.59 13.96 33.94
C HIS A 167 12.12 14.18 33.51
N VAL A 168 11.45 13.10 33.15
CA VAL A 168 10.06 13.17 32.68
C VAL A 168 9.18 12.32 33.60
N LYS A 169 8.02 12.86 33.91
CA LYS A 169 6.95 12.19 34.63
C LYS A 169 5.78 12.03 33.67
N PHE A 170 5.40 10.81 33.43
CA PHE A 170 4.26 10.47 32.56
C PHE A 170 3.03 10.21 33.43
N PRO A 171 2.04 11.15 33.48
CA PRO A 171 0.74 10.84 34.06
C PRO A 171 0.01 9.84 33.16
N LEU A 172 -0.40 8.71 33.74
CA LEU A 172 -0.91 7.57 32.98
C LEU A 172 -2.44 7.47 33.03
N ASN A 173 -3.08 8.28 33.85
CA ASN A 173 -4.54 8.41 33.93
C ASN A 173 -4.96 9.87 34.05
N PRO A 174 -6.23 10.19 33.67
CA PRO A 174 -6.72 11.58 33.74
C PRO A 174 -6.69 12.20 35.16
N GLU A 175 -6.73 11.39 36.20
CA GLU A 175 -6.69 11.81 37.59
C GLU A 175 -5.27 12.08 38.09
N GLY A 176 -4.23 11.74 37.29
CA GLY A 176 -2.81 11.97 37.58
C GLY A 176 -2.26 11.17 38.77
N MET A 177 -2.99 10.15 39.24
CA MET A 177 -2.53 9.32 40.37
C MET A 177 -1.50 8.26 39.97
N GLU A 178 -1.62 7.69 38.75
CA GLU A 178 -0.63 6.78 38.18
C GLU A 178 0.46 7.58 37.47
N GLU A 179 1.72 7.45 37.87
CA GLU A 179 2.83 8.23 37.32
C GLU A 179 4.06 7.33 37.07
N LEU A 180 4.57 7.29 35.83
CA LEU A 180 5.85 6.66 35.48
C LEU A 180 6.95 7.72 35.43
N GLU A 181 8.05 7.54 36.20
CA GLU A 181 9.21 8.45 36.23
C GLU A 181 10.39 7.86 35.47
N VAL A 182 10.87 8.60 34.46
CA VAL A 182 11.98 8.21 33.58
C VAL A 182 12.97 9.36 33.42
N GLU A 183 14.25 9.08 33.46
CA GLU A 183 15.34 10.03 33.15
C GLU A 183 15.98 9.68 31.81
N PHE A 184 16.17 10.68 30.96
CA PHE A 184 16.77 10.56 29.65
C PHE A 184 18.08 11.35 29.59
N LEU A 185 19.08 10.81 28.90
CA LEU A 185 20.33 11.49 28.56
C LEU A 185 20.71 11.16 27.12
N LEU A 186 20.91 12.20 26.30
CA LEU A 186 21.32 12.08 24.91
C LEU A 186 22.73 12.64 24.73
N GLU A 187 23.69 11.80 24.31
CA GLU A 187 25.09 12.12 24.17
C GLU A 187 25.61 11.73 22.77
N GLU A 188 26.85 12.17 22.45
CA GLU A 188 27.52 11.72 21.22
C GLU A 188 27.79 10.21 21.29
N SER A 189 27.48 9.53 20.18
CA SER A 189 27.91 8.14 20.02
C SER A 189 29.42 8.11 19.67
N PRO A 190 30.18 7.15 20.20
CA PRO A 190 31.56 6.91 19.78
C PRO A 190 31.66 6.38 18.34
N SER A 191 30.55 5.99 17.73
CA SER A 191 30.49 5.46 16.36
C SER A 191 30.70 6.57 15.33
N ALA A 192 31.32 6.23 14.20
CA ALA A 192 31.46 7.14 13.07
C ALA A 192 30.09 7.58 12.51
N PRO A 193 29.98 8.77 11.90
CA PRO A 193 28.79 9.19 11.18
C PRO A 193 28.39 8.17 10.12
N GLU A 194 27.09 7.98 9.94
CA GLU A 194 26.49 7.03 9.01
C GLU A 194 26.09 7.70 7.71
N THR A 195 26.35 7.08 6.57
CA THR A 195 25.81 7.51 5.27
C THR A 195 24.36 7.05 5.15
N LEU A 196 23.47 8.00 4.89
CA LEU A 196 22.04 7.76 4.74
C LEU A 196 21.58 8.11 3.32
N VAL A 197 20.60 7.38 2.82
CA VAL A 197 19.86 7.70 1.60
C VAL A 197 18.41 8.02 1.98
N THR A 198 17.93 9.21 1.61
CA THR A 198 16.59 9.67 1.98
C THR A 198 15.90 10.48 0.88
N ASN A 199 14.57 10.42 0.83
CA ASN A 199 13.71 11.31 0.03
C ASN A 199 12.98 12.35 0.91
N GLY A 200 13.39 12.49 2.19
CA GLY A 200 12.75 13.38 3.16
C GLY A 200 11.52 12.78 3.86
N VAL A 201 11.08 11.57 3.46
CA VAL A 201 10.01 10.80 4.13
C VAL A 201 10.57 9.48 4.66
N LEU A 202 11.27 8.73 3.82
CA LEU A 202 11.92 7.48 4.19
C LEU A 202 13.44 7.65 4.22
N VAL A 203 14.07 6.87 5.09
CA VAL A 203 15.52 6.80 5.28
C VAL A 203 15.96 5.35 5.13
N SER A 204 16.92 5.10 4.24
CA SER A 204 17.67 3.86 4.17
C SER A 204 19.02 4.01 4.88
N ARG A 205 19.32 3.10 5.78
CA ARG A 205 20.56 3.06 6.54
C ARG A 205 21.59 2.11 5.93
N GLN A 206 22.85 2.18 6.38
CA GLN A 206 23.90 1.27 5.92
C GLN A 206 23.65 -0.16 6.38
N VAL A 207 23.79 -1.11 5.47
CA VAL A 207 23.66 -2.55 5.71
C VAL A 207 25.02 -3.21 5.53
N SER A 208 25.35 -4.14 6.42
CA SER A 208 26.49 -5.03 6.31
C SER A 208 26.05 -6.45 6.02
N CYS A 209 26.85 -7.18 5.24
CA CYS A 209 26.66 -8.59 4.99
C CYS A 209 27.71 -9.38 5.80
N LEU A 210 27.26 -10.29 6.66
CA LEU A 210 28.11 -11.25 7.37
C LEU A 210 28.11 -12.58 6.63
N GLU A 211 29.24 -12.91 6.02
CA GLU A 211 29.49 -14.24 5.46
C GLU A 211 29.94 -15.19 6.58
N VAL A 212 29.28 -16.33 6.69
CA VAL A 212 29.52 -17.31 7.76
C VAL A 212 29.68 -18.70 7.17
N HIS A 213 30.72 -19.41 7.57
CA HIS A 213 30.85 -20.85 7.31
C HIS A 213 31.38 -21.57 8.54
N ALA A 214 30.97 -22.83 8.69
CA ALA A 214 31.34 -23.66 9.81
C ALA A 214 32.37 -24.72 9.36
N GLU A 215 33.47 -24.88 10.13
CA GLU A 215 34.45 -25.90 9.93
C GLU A 215 34.47 -26.86 11.12
N ALA A 216 34.83 -28.12 10.83
CA ALA A 216 34.97 -29.13 11.85
C ALA A 216 36.44 -29.34 12.24
N ARG A 217 36.74 -29.04 13.53
CA ARG A 217 38.14 -29.23 14.09
C ARG A 217 38.64 -30.66 14.11
N ARG A 218 37.74 -31.67 14.19
CA ARG A 218 38.13 -33.08 14.32
C ARG A 218 37.25 -33.98 13.45
N GLN A 219 37.82 -34.64 12.47
CA GLN A 219 37.22 -35.75 11.75
C GLN A 219 37.14 -37.02 12.65
N ARG A 220 36.16 -37.12 13.52
CA ARG A 220 35.89 -38.43 14.19
C ARG A 220 35.10 -39.32 13.23
N LYS A 221 35.75 -40.39 12.75
CA LYS A 221 35.25 -41.39 11.77
C LYS A 221 33.88 -42.01 12.08
N SER A 222 33.24 -41.77 13.22
CA SER A 222 32.04 -42.46 13.63
C SER A 222 30.86 -41.58 14.06
N LYS A 223 30.95 -40.24 14.08
CA LYS A 223 29.89 -39.36 14.55
C LYS A 223 29.38 -38.52 13.40
N LYS A 224 28.12 -38.67 12.99
CA LYS A 224 27.47 -37.80 12.01
C LYS A 224 27.53 -36.37 12.53
N MET A 225 28.16 -35.47 11.77
CA MET A 225 28.28 -34.06 12.15
C MET A 225 26.91 -33.43 12.12
N LYS A 226 26.66 -32.49 13.01
CA LYS A 226 25.40 -31.77 13.12
C LYS A 226 25.56 -30.40 12.53
N ASP A 227 24.51 -29.91 11.86
CA ASP A 227 24.41 -28.55 11.41
C ASP A 227 24.44 -27.62 12.63
N LEU A 228 25.15 -26.51 12.53
CA LEU A 228 25.08 -25.43 13.53
C LEU A 228 23.86 -24.58 13.26
N LEU A 229 23.19 -24.13 14.31
CA LEU A 229 22.13 -23.13 14.23
C LEU A 229 22.78 -21.77 14.54
N VAL A 230 22.90 -20.92 13.55
CA VAL A 230 23.47 -19.58 13.69
C VAL A 230 22.37 -18.56 13.56
N THR A 231 22.23 -17.73 14.58
CA THR A 231 21.27 -16.62 14.63
C THR A 231 22.04 -15.32 14.70
N VAL A 232 21.76 -14.40 13.78
CA VAL A 232 22.28 -13.04 13.82
C VAL A 232 21.13 -12.11 14.19
N SER A 233 21.21 -11.49 15.35
CA SER A 233 20.17 -10.57 15.78
C SER A 233 20.08 -9.37 14.82
N GLU A 234 18.88 -8.84 14.63
CA GLU A 234 18.58 -7.69 13.75
C GLU A 234 18.88 -7.93 12.25
N SER A 235 19.24 -9.17 11.85
CA SER A 235 19.45 -9.48 10.44
C SER A 235 18.15 -9.88 9.74
N PHE A 236 18.11 -9.69 8.43
CA PHE A 236 17.00 -10.10 7.57
C PHE A 236 16.75 -11.61 7.65
N GLU A 237 17.81 -12.43 7.61
CA GLU A 237 17.72 -13.90 7.60
C GLU A 237 17.46 -14.49 8.99
N ASN A 238 17.70 -13.73 10.04
CA ASN A 238 17.55 -14.11 11.43
C ASN A 238 18.34 -15.39 11.77
N THR A 239 17.81 -16.58 11.50
CA THR A 239 18.41 -17.87 11.88
C THR A 239 18.61 -18.78 10.68
N GLN A 240 19.83 -19.27 10.48
CA GLN A 240 20.15 -20.25 9.44
C GLN A 240 20.81 -21.51 10.01
N ARG A 241 20.57 -22.65 9.35
CA ARG A 241 21.27 -23.92 9.61
C ARG A 241 22.48 -24.01 8.71
N ILE A 242 23.67 -24.07 9.30
CA ILE A 242 24.95 -24.11 8.58
C ILE A 242 25.57 -25.50 8.75
N PRO A 243 25.67 -26.31 7.68
CA PRO A 243 26.34 -27.59 7.71
C PRO A 243 27.86 -27.36 7.84
N PRO A 244 28.56 -28.08 8.74
CA PRO A 244 30.01 -27.98 8.82
C PRO A 244 30.66 -28.56 7.56
N CYS A 245 31.52 -27.75 6.92
CA CYS A 245 32.31 -28.17 5.77
C CYS A 245 33.66 -28.73 6.21
N PRO A 246 34.17 -29.85 5.58
CA PRO A 246 35.49 -30.34 5.87
C PRO A 246 36.64 -29.55 5.20
N GLU A 247 36.32 -28.62 4.31
CA GLU A 247 37.29 -27.79 3.61
C GLU A 247 37.09 -26.30 3.94
N PRO A 248 38.18 -25.53 4.14
CA PRO A 248 38.11 -24.11 4.48
C PRO A 248 37.58 -23.20 3.37
N CYS A 249 37.36 -23.72 2.18
CA CYS A 249 36.82 -23.00 1.01
C CYS A 249 35.42 -23.52 0.65
N CYS A 250 34.41 -23.31 1.49
CA CYS A 250 33.02 -23.53 1.12
C CYS A 250 32.63 -22.60 -0.04
N PRO A 251 32.16 -23.12 -1.18
CA PRO A 251 31.78 -22.26 -2.32
C PRO A 251 30.57 -21.36 -2.06
N ASN A 252 29.76 -21.64 -1.05
CA ASN A 252 28.57 -20.87 -0.69
C ASN A 252 28.51 -20.63 0.83
N PRO A 253 29.07 -19.53 1.35
CA PRO A 253 28.91 -19.16 2.74
C PRO A 253 27.42 -18.80 3.01
N ALA A 254 26.95 -18.99 4.23
CA ALA A 254 25.67 -18.42 4.66
C ALA A 254 25.87 -16.92 4.86
N CYS A 255 24.92 -16.12 4.33
CA CYS A 255 24.98 -14.67 4.41
C CYS A 255 23.87 -14.16 5.35
N PHE A 256 24.21 -13.15 6.16
CA PHE A 256 23.27 -12.43 7.02
C PHE A 256 23.42 -10.94 6.74
N HIS A 257 22.29 -10.28 6.38
CA HIS A 257 22.27 -8.85 6.13
C HIS A 257 21.70 -8.14 7.36
N TYR A 258 22.46 -7.25 7.96
CA TYR A 258 22.10 -6.56 9.19
C TYR A 258 22.44 -5.06 9.14
N PRO A 259 21.69 -4.18 9.87
CA PRO A 259 22.01 -2.78 9.96
C PRO A 259 23.37 -2.58 10.66
N LYS A 260 24.31 -1.88 10.02
CA LYS A 260 25.70 -1.75 10.49
C LYS A 260 25.82 -1.18 11.90
N TYR A 261 24.92 -0.29 12.29
CA TYR A 261 25.01 0.44 13.56
C TYR A 261 24.01 -0.04 14.62
N PHE A 262 23.32 -1.15 14.39
CA PHE A 262 22.60 -1.84 15.44
C PHE A 262 23.58 -2.71 16.23
N GLN A 263 23.30 -2.89 17.53
CA GLN A 263 24.13 -3.75 18.38
C GLN A 263 23.86 -5.24 18.10
N SER A 264 24.08 -5.64 16.85
CA SER A 264 23.83 -7.00 16.38
C SER A 264 24.80 -8.00 17.01
N GLN A 265 24.33 -9.21 17.28
CA GLN A 265 25.09 -10.27 17.91
C GLN A 265 24.90 -11.59 17.14
N VAL A 266 25.98 -12.35 17.05
CA VAL A 266 25.93 -13.73 16.56
C VAL A 266 25.73 -14.69 17.73
N HIS A 267 24.69 -15.50 17.66
CA HIS A 267 24.40 -16.60 18.59
C HIS A 267 24.57 -17.91 17.85
N VAL A 268 25.36 -18.82 18.42
CA VAL A 268 25.63 -20.13 17.83
C VAL A 268 25.22 -21.24 18.77
N GLU A 269 24.36 -22.13 18.28
CA GLU A 269 23.89 -23.28 19.01
C GLU A 269 24.20 -24.60 18.26
N VAL A 270 24.63 -25.61 19.02
CA VAL A 270 24.76 -26.98 18.52
C VAL A 270 23.49 -27.75 18.86
N PRO A 271 22.63 -28.15 17.90
CA PRO A 271 21.38 -28.81 18.20
C PRO A 271 21.60 -30.11 19.04
N ARG A 272 20.86 -30.24 20.15
CA ARG A 272 20.92 -31.45 20.99
C ARG A 272 20.25 -32.63 20.26
N SER A 273 20.80 -33.86 20.39
CA SER A 273 20.13 -35.05 19.88
C SER A 273 18.93 -35.41 20.77
N HIS A 274 17.79 -35.71 20.17
CA HIS A 274 16.52 -36.07 20.86
C HIS A 274 16.60 -37.31 21.77
N TRP A 275 17.75 -37.99 21.89
CA TRP A 275 17.92 -39.26 22.61
C TRP A 275 18.80 -39.14 23.86
N SER A 276 18.87 -37.99 24.50
CA SER A 276 19.48 -37.95 25.85
C SER A 276 18.38 -38.19 26.89
N CYS A 277 18.42 -39.37 27.48
CA CYS A 277 17.60 -39.82 28.59
C CYS A 277 17.56 -38.74 29.70
N ARG A 278 16.35 -38.27 30.06
CA ARG A 278 16.14 -37.27 31.15
C ARG A 278 16.62 -37.73 32.54
N LEU A 279 17.24 -38.91 32.66
CA LEU A 279 17.61 -39.56 33.94
C LEU A 279 19.10 -39.55 34.26
N CYS A 280 20.00 -39.03 33.41
CA CYS A 280 21.43 -38.92 33.74
C CYS A 280 21.79 -37.51 34.14
N CYS A 281 21.77 -37.23 35.46
CA CYS A 281 22.18 -35.97 36.06
C CYS A 281 23.71 -35.72 36.10
N CYS A 282 24.51 -36.47 35.35
CA CYS A 282 25.97 -36.37 35.37
C CYS A 282 26.57 -36.29 33.98
N SER A 283 26.47 -35.12 33.35
CA SER A 283 27.48 -34.71 32.36
C SER A 283 27.58 -33.18 32.33
N THR A 284 28.58 -32.67 33.04
CA THR A 284 29.05 -31.29 33.00
C THR A 284 29.75 -30.98 31.70
N HIS A 285 29.04 -31.03 30.56
CA HIS A 285 29.50 -30.36 29.33
C HIS A 285 28.76 -29.06 29.19
N ARG A 286 29.36 -27.99 29.73
CA ARG A 286 29.00 -26.58 29.57
C ARG A 286 29.29 -26.14 28.14
N ASN A 287 28.51 -26.54 27.16
CA ASN A 287 28.45 -25.85 25.89
C ASN A 287 27.15 -25.02 25.90
N GLY A 288 27.17 -23.88 26.59
CA GLY A 288 26.18 -22.84 26.45
C GLY A 288 26.24 -22.24 25.04
N PRO A 289 25.21 -21.51 24.61
CA PRO A 289 25.27 -20.77 23.33
C PRO A 289 26.48 -19.82 23.36
N VAL A 290 27.23 -19.78 22.26
CA VAL A 290 28.33 -18.83 22.09
C VAL A 290 27.74 -17.55 21.51
N CYS A 291 27.98 -16.42 22.13
CA CYS A 291 27.51 -15.11 21.71
C CYS A 291 28.70 -14.19 21.41
N GLN A 292 28.68 -13.53 20.26
CA GLN A 292 29.72 -12.60 19.82
C GLN A 292 29.07 -11.32 19.28
N PRO A 293 29.39 -10.12 19.87
CA PRO A 293 28.99 -8.84 19.30
C PRO A 293 29.63 -8.61 17.92
N LEU A 294 28.89 -8.05 16.98
CA LEU A 294 29.36 -7.74 15.63
C LEU A 294 30.09 -6.40 15.52
N ASP A 295 29.90 -5.49 16.47
CA ASP A 295 30.56 -4.18 16.51
C ASP A 295 32.10 -4.31 16.60
N CYS A 296 32.60 -5.45 17.09
CA CYS A 296 34.04 -5.74 17.19
C CYS A 296 34.67 -6.23 15.87
N LEU A 297 33.84 -6.47 14.84
CA LEU A 297 34.34 -6.96 13.55
C LEU A 297 34.73 -5.78 12.66
N SER A 298 36.02 -5.75 12.28
CA SER A 298 36.48 -4.80 11.24
C SER A 298 36.06 -5.30 9.87
N ASP A 299 35.55 -4.38 9.02
CA ASP A 299 35.16 -4.71 7.67
C ASP A 299 36.28 -5.40 6.89
N GLY A 300 35.95 -6.52 6.25
CA GLY A 300 36.86 -7.32 5.42
C GLY A 300 37.85 -8.23 6.17
N GLN A 301 37.94 -8.13 7.51
CA GLN A 301 38.82 -8.99 8.30
C GLN A 301 38.11 -10.28 8.71
N PRO A 302 38.70 -11.46 8.40
CA PRO A 302 38.11 -12.73 8.83
C PRO A 302 38.36 -12.94 10.34
N VAL A 303 37.30 -13.36 11.04
CA VAL A 303 37.35 -13.73 12.46
C VAL A 303 36.91 -15.15 12.63
N THR A 304 37.64 -15.93 13.45
CA THR A 304 37.30 -17.30 13.77
C THR A 304 36.79 -17.41 15.21
N LEU A 305 35.57 -17.95 15.37
CA LEU A 305 34.92 -18.15 16.65
C LEU A 305 34.91 -19.66 16.96
N PRO A 306 35.55 -20.11 18.06
CA PRO A 306 35.47 -21.51 18.48
C PRO A 306 34.08 -21.82 19.07
N VAL A 307 33.43 -22.88 18.56
CA VAL A 307 32.11 -23.34 18.99
C VAL A 307 32.25 -24.73 19.62
N GLY A 308 32.41 -24.75 20.92
CA GLY A 308 32.76 -25.97 21.69
C GLY A 308 34.13 -26.52 21.30
N GLU A 309 34.30 -27.85 21.43
CA GLU A 309 35.56 -28.51 21.09
C GLU A 309 35.64 -29.02 19.64
N ASP A 310 34.50 -29.16 18.98
CA ASP A 310 34.36 -29.88 17.71
C ASP A 310 34.25 -28.95 16.47
N TYR A 311 33.95 -27.62 16.64
CA TYR A 311 33.66 -26.73 15.53
C TYR A 311 34.41 -25.39 15.61
N GLU A 312 34.64 -24.80 14.46
CA GLU A 312 35.03 -23.38 14.25
C GLU A 312 34.05 -22.70 13.33
N LEU A 313 33.66 -21.46 13.69
CA LEU A 313 32.86 -20.62 12.85
C LEU A 313 33.75 -19.50 12.28
N HIS A 314 33.88 -19.46 10.97
CA HIS A 314 34.62 -18.41 10.27
C HIS A 314 33.62 -17.36 9.79
N MET A 315 33.88 -16.11 10.14
CA MET A 315 33.01 -14.97 9.87
C MET A 315 33.80 -13.87 9.20
N LYS A 316 33.17 -13.21 8.21
CA LYS A 316 33.71 -12.03 7.53
C LYS A 316 32.59 -11.05 7.26
N SER A 317 32.75 -9.82 7.77
CA SER A 317 31.81 -8.71 7.50
C SER A 317 32.28 -7.89 6.31
N ALA A 318 31.34 -7.47 5.45
CA ALA A 318 31.58 -6.55 4.36
C ALA A 318 30.39 -5.59 4.21
N PRO A 319 30.61 -4.32 3.82
CA PRO A 319 29.51 -3.41 3.56
C PRO A 319 28.73 -3.85 2.31
N CYS A 320 27.38 -3.74 2.34
CA CYS A 320 26.55 -3.90 1.17
C CYS A 320 26.64 -2.68 0.24
N PRO A 321 26.33 -2.83 -1.06
CA PRO A 321 26.24 -1.70 -1.98
C PRO A 321 25.32 -0.58 -1.45
N GLU A 322 25.70 0.67 -1.67
CA GLU A 322 24.88 1.83 -1.28
C GLU A 322 23.67 2.05 -2.22
N THR A 323 23.74 1.51 -3.46
CA THR A 323 22.65 1.58 -4.44
C THR A 323 21.42 0.81 -3.96
N LEU A 324 20.28 1.47 -4.00
CA LEU A 324 18.99 0.87 -3.62
C LEU A 324 18.28 0.29 -4.83
N ASP A 325 17.58 -0.84 -4.62
CA ASP A 325 16.65 -1.43 -5.59
C ASP A 325 15.25 -0.80 -5.46
N VAL A 326 14.92 -0.24 -4.29
CA VAL A 326 13.75 0.60 -4.08
C VAL A 326 14.11 2.04 -4.49
N ARG A 327 13.40 2.59 -5.46
CA ARG A 327 13.54 4.00 -5.83
C ARG A 327 12.85 4.88 -4.77
N LEU A 328 13.63 5.70 -4.07
CA LEU A 328 13.13 6.71 -3.14
C LEU A 328 13.04 8.06 -3.88
N GLY A 329 11.83 8.58 -4.01
CA GLY A 329 11.56 9.87 -4.66
C GLY A 329 10.13 9.96 -5.19
N PHE A 330 9.62 11.17 -5.35
CA PHE A 330 8.25 11.44 -5.78
C PHE A 330 8.12 11.63 -7.28
N SER A 331 9.21 11.95 -7.98
CA SER A 331 9.22 12.12 -9.44
C SER A 331 8.74 10.86 -10.16
N LEU A 332 8.23 11.04 -11.38
CA LEU A 332 7.93 9.92 -12.28
C LEU A 332 9.21 9.17 -12.65
N CYS A 333 9.11 7.85 -12.86
CA CYS A 333 10.26 7.08 -13.29
C CYS A 333 10.72 7.47 -14.71
N PRO A 334 12.01 7.25 -15.03
CA PRO A 334 12.54 7.59 -16.36
C PRO A 334 11.76 6.94 -17.51
N ALA A 335 11.28 5.72 -17.33
CA ALA A 335 10.51 4.99 -18.34
C ALA A 335 9.14 5.63 -18.61
N GLU A 336 8.44 6.11 -17.55
CA GLU A 336 7.18 6.84 -17.71
C GLU A 336 7.41 8.20 -18.41
N LEU A 337 8.48 8.90 -18.07
CA LEU A 337 8.84 10.16 -18.72
C LEU A 337 9.15 9.96 -20.21
N GLU A 338 9.92 8.95 -20.56
CA GLU A 338 10.21 8.58 -21.96
C GLU A 338 8.93 8.20 -22.71
N PHE A 339 8.06 7.43 -22.07
CA PHE A 339 6.75 7.09 -22.63
C PHE A 339 5.94 8.35 -22.92
N LEU A 340 5.85 9.31 -21.98
CA LEU A 340 5.10 10.55 -22.16
C LEU A 340 5.58 11.38 -23.33
N GLN A 341 6.90 11.47 -23.55
CA GLN A 341 7.46 12.15 -24.72
C GLN A 341 6.95 11.53 -26.03
N LYS A 342 7.00 10.19 -26.13
CA LYS A 342 6.49 9.46 -27.29
C LYS A 342 4.97 9.60 -27.44
N ARG A 343 4.22 9.49 -26.33
CA ARG A 343 2.76 9.55 -26.34
C ARG A 343 2.24 10.94 -26.74
N LYS A 344 2.89 12.01 -26.31
CA LYS A 344 2.51 13.38 -26.71
C LYS A 344 2.48 13.57 -28.23
N VAL A 345 3.36 12.94 -28.97
CA VAL A 345 3.36 13.00 -30.45
C VAL A 345 2.07 12.39 -31.01
N VAL A 346 1.66 11.23 -30.49
CA VAL A 346 0.42 10.57 -30.91
C VAL A 346 -0.81 11.37 -30.51
N VAL A 347 -0.81 11.94 -29.29
CA VAL A 347 -1.90 12.78 -28.78
C VAL A 347 -2.03 14.07 -29.58
N ALA A 348 -0.91 14.72 -29.93
CA ALA A 348 -0.91 15.95 -30.74
C ALA A 348 -1.57 15.72 -32.11
N GLU A 349 -1.16 14.64 -32.79
CA GLU A 349 -1.74 14.27 -34.09
C GLU A 349 -3.25 13.95 -33.98
N ALA A 350 -3.64 13.17 -32.95
CA ALA A 350 -5.04 12.87 -32.70
C ALA A 350 -5.87 14.13 -32.42
N LEU A 351 -5.38 15.03 -31.57
CA LEU A 351 -6.06 16.31 -31.26
C LEU A 351 -6.18 17.19 -32.47
N LYS A 352 -5.15 17.27 -33.33
CA LYS A 352 -5.20 18.03 -34.57
C LYS A 352 -6.32 17.55 -35.47
N GLN A 353 -6.45 16.21 -35.63
CA GLN A 353 -7.50 15.62 -36.48
C GLN A 353 -8.89 15.82 -35.86
N VAL A 354 -9.06 15.50 -34.56
CA VAL A 354 -10.36 15.55 -33.85
C VAL A 354 -10.88 16.97 -33.72
N LEU A 355 -10.03 17.94 -33.45
CA LEU A 355 -10.38 19.36 -33.29
C LEU A 355 -10.30 20.17 -34.60
N GLN A 356 -9.81 19.57 -35.69
CA GLN A 356 -9.58 20.21 -36.98
C GLN A 356 -8.71 21.45 -36.86
N LEU A 357 -7.57 21.32 -36.17
CA LEU A 357 -6.64 22.44 -35.95
C LEU A 357 -5.87 22.73 -37.25
N GLU A 358 -5.72 24.03 -37.58
CA GLU A 358 -4.97 24.48 -38.79
C GLU A 358 -3.48 24.24 -38.64
N ALA A 359 -2.92 24.40 -37.41
CA ALA A 359 -1.50 24.26 -37.12
C ALA A 359 -1.24 23.04 -36.18
N ASP A 360 0.00 22.51 -36.27
CA ASP A 360 0.47 21.48 -35.37
C ASP A 360 0.64 22.05 -33.94
N LEU A 361 0.33 21.21 -32.93
CA LEU A 361 0.58 21.55 -31.55
C LEU A 361 2.06 21.33 -31.24
N GLN A 362 2.66 22.27 -30.55
CA GLN A 362 4.00 22.07 -29.97
C GLN A 362 3.92 21.18 -28.74
N GLU A 363 5.03 20.57 -28.35
CA GLU A 363 5.06 19.57 -27.24
C GLU A 363 4.48 20.10 -25.93
N ASP A 364 4.73 21.34 -25.59
CA ASP A 364 4.25 22.05 -24.40
C ASP A 364 2.79 22.54 -24.51
N GLU A 365 2.20 22.50 -25.70
CA GLU A 365 0.79 22.81 -25.95
C GLU A 365 -0.12 21.56 -25.91
N VAL A 366 0.46 20.37 -25.84
CA VAL A 366 -0.27 19.11 -25.77
C VAL A 366 -0.76 18.86 -24.35
N PRO A 367 -2.07 18.83 -24.09
CA PRO A 367 -2.59 18.51 -22.75
C PRO A 367 -2.44 17.03 -22.42
N LEU A 368 -2.23 16.72 -21.14
CA LEU A 368 -2.29 15.37 -20.60
C LEU A 368 -3.73 15.01 -20.24
N ILE A 369 -4.30 14.07 -20.97
CA ILE A 369 -5.69 13.65 -20.86
C ILE A 369 -5.73 12.23 -20.29
N ALA A 370 -6.57 11.99 -19.30
CA ALA A 370 -6.75 10.69 -18.67
C ALA A 370 -8.18 10.18 -18.87
N ILE A 371 -8.33 8.89 -19.12
CA ILE A 371 -9.58 8.16 -19.01
C ILE A 371 -9.58 7.46 -17.66
N MET A 372 -10.61 7.67 -16.87
CA MET A 372 -10.77 7.06 -15.55
C MET A 372 -12.03 6.22 -15.52
N ALA A 373 -11.89 4.96 -15.12
CA ALA A 373 -12.99 3.99 -15.05
C ALA A 373 -13.22 3.53 -13.60
N THR A 374 -14.50 3.40 -13.21
CA THR A 374 -14.89 2.89 -11.90
C THR A 374 -15.11 1.38 -11.92
N GLY A 375 -15.23 0.76 -10.74
CA GLY A 375 -15.58 -0.65 -10.58
C GLY A 375 -17.06 -0.92 -10.81
N GLY A 376 -17.44 -2.20 -10.78
CA GLY A 376 -18.81 -2.68 -10.95
C GLY A 376 -18.90 -4.09 -11.55
N GLY A 377 -17.86 -4.90 -11.44
CA GLY A 377 -17.82 -6.29 -11.92
C GLY A 377 -18.03 -6.42 -13.42
N THR A 378 -18.80 -7.42 -13.82
CA THR A 378 -19.16 -7.67 -15.23
C THR A 378 -19.83 -6.46 -15.88
N ARG A 379 -20.61 -5.66 -15.12
CA ARG A 379 -21.21 -4.41 -15.60
C ARG A 379 -20.13 -3.41 -16.02
N SER A 380 -19.14 -3.16 -15.16
CA SER A 380 -18.01 -2.27 -15.47
C SER A 380 -17.23 -2.77 -16.67
N MET A 381 -16.87 -4.04 -16.69
CA MET A 381 -16.16 -4.65 -17.82
C MET A 381 -16.91 -4.45 -19.13
N THR A 382 -18.19 -4.82 -19.19
CA THR A 382 -19.00 -4.75 -20.43
C THR A 382 -19.18 -3.30 -20.91
N SER A 383 -19.50 -2.39 -19.96
CA SER A 383 -19.70 -0.97 -20.28
C SER A 383 -18.43 -0.30 -20.77
N MET A 384 -17.28 -0.67 -20.19
CA MET A 384 -15.98 -0.13 -20.62
C MET A 384 -15.66 -0.48 -22.07
N TYR A 385 -15.97 -1.70 -22.53
CA TYR A 385 -15.85 -2.05 -23.95
C TYR A 385 -16.68 -1.15 -24.84
N GLY A 386 -17.94 -0.87 -24.47
CA GLY A 386 -18.81 0.05 -25.22
C GLY A 386 -18.24 1.47 -25.29
N HIS A 387 -17.74 2.00 -24.17
CA HIS A 387 -17.11 3.33 -24.13
C HIS A 387 -15.82 3.37 -24.96
N MET A 388 -14.94 2.38 -24.87
CA MET A 388 -13.71 2.31 -25.67
C MET A 388 -14.02 2.25 -27.16
N LEU A 389 -15.02 1.46 -27.55
CA LEU A 389 -15.46 1.38 -28.94
C LEU A 389 -15.96 2.74 -29.48
N ALA A 390 -16.75 3.47 -28.67
CA ALA A 390 -17.25 4.78 -29.05
C ALA A 390 -16.12 5.84 -29.13
N LEU A 391 -15.22 5.87 -28.15
CA LEU A 391 -14.06 6.78 -28.19
C LEU A 391 -13.16 6.49 -29.40
N GLN A 392 -13.01 5.21 -29.78
CA GLN A 392 -12.29 4.85 -30.99
C GLN A 392 -13.01 5.34 -32.26
N LYS A 393 -14.33 5.15 -32.39
CA LYS A 393 -15.14 5.64 -33.51
C LYS A 393 -15.06 7.16 -33.68
N LEU A 394 -14.89 7.89 -32.58
CA LEU A 394 -14.68 9.34 -32.57
C LEU A 394 -13.20 9.76 -32.73
N ASN A 395 -12.25 8.82 -32.84
CA ASN A 395 -10.80 9.04 -32.82
C ASN A 395 -10.31 9.73 -31.55
N MET A 396 -11.09 9.74 -30.45
CA MET A 396 -10.78 10.39 -29.19
C MET A 396 -9.95 9.48 -28.25
N LEU A 397 -9.91 8.18 -28.48
CA LEU A 397 -9.11 7.24 -27.68
C LEU A 397 -7.61 7.57 -27.76
N ASN A 398 -7.13 7.99 -28.92
CA ASN A 398 -5.74 8.39 -29.11
C ASN A 398 -5.39 9.77 -28.49
N CYS A 399 -6.38 10.56 -28.08
CA CYS A 399 -6.15 11.80 -27.35
C CYS A 399 -5.78 11.57 -25.86
N ALA A 400 -6.00 10.36 -25.32
CA ALA A 400 -5.68 10.06 -23.92
C ALA A 400 -4.22 9.65 -23.71
N SER A 401 -3.60 10.16 -22.64
CA SER A 401 -2.24 9.78 -22.22
C SER A 401 -2.26 8.65 -21.18
N TYR A 402 -3.28 8.62 -20.33
CA TYR A 402 -3.44 7.65 -19.27
C TYR A 402 -4.80 6.98 -19.32
N ILE A 403 -4.86 5.76 -18.81
CA ILE A 403 -6.11 5.06 -18.52
C ILE A 403 -5.99 4.43 -17.12
N THR A 404 -6.93 4.73 -16.23
CA THR A 404 -6.94 4.17 -14.88
C THR A 404 -8.21 3.37 -14.65
N GLY A 405 -8.10 2.31 -13.87
CA GLY A 405 -9.23 1.48 -13.53
C GLY A 405 -9.02 0.69 -12.25
N LEU A 406 -10.12 0.27 -11.68
CA LEU A 406 -10.17 -0.60 -10.51
C LEU A 406 -11.26 -1.66 -10.70
N SER A 407 -11.19 -2.73 -9.92
CA SER A 407 -12.21 -3.78 -9.90
C SER A 407 -12.52 -4.32 -11.30
N GLY A 408 -13.78 -4.43 -11.69
CA GLY A 408 -14.19 -4.98 -13.00
C GLY A 408 -13.68 -4.22 -14.24
N ALA A 409 -13.31 -2.94 -14.12
CA ALA A 409 -12.69 -2.20 -15.23
C ALA A 409 -11.28 -2.77 -15.56
N THR A 410 -10.57 -3.30 -14.56
CA THR A 410 -9.25 -3.91 -14.77
C THR A 410 -9.29 -5.14 -15.65
N TRP A 411 -10.43 -5.84 -15.69
CA TRP A 411 -10.62 -7.02 -16.56
C TRP A 411 -10.58 -6.62 -18.03
N THR A 412 -11.27 -5.53 -18.40
CA THR A 412 -11.20 -5.00 -19.77
C THR A 412 -9.80 -4.46 -20.08
N MET A 413 -9.19 -3.69 -19.15
CA MET A 413 -7.85 -3.15 -19.35
C MET A 413 -6.83 -4.28 -19.58
N ALA A 414 -6.78 -5.28 -18.71
CA ALA A 414 -5.83 -6.39 -18.84
C ALA A 414 -6.02 -7.17 -20.16
N THR A 415 -7.26 -7.36 -20.60
CA THR A 415 -7.55 -8.04 -21.86
C THR A 415 -7.12 -7.22 -23.07
N LEU A 416 -7.40 -5.92 -23.10
CA LEU A 416 -6.97 -5.04 -24.19
C LEU A 416 -5.44 -4.95 -24.29
N TYR A 417 -4.73 -4.77 -23.17
CA TYR A 417 -3.27 -4.67 -23.16
C TYR A 417 -2.52 -5.98 -23.41
N SER A 418 -3.22 -7.11 -23.59
CA SER A 418 -2.63 -8.33 -24.12
C SER A 418 -2.26 -8.21 -25.60
N ASP A 419 -2.87 -7.26 -26.33
CA ASP A 419 -2.52 -6.90 -27.69
C ASP A 419 -1.72 -5.57 -27.72
N PRO A 420 -0.45 -5.55 -28.15
CA PRO A 420 0.37 -4.35 -28.17
C PRO A 420 -0.20 -3.17 -28.98
N ASP A 421 -1.07 -3.42 -29.94
CA ASP A 421 -1.60 -2.40 -30.85
C ASP A 421 -3.14 -2.22 -30.73
N TRP A 422 -3.72 -2.58 -29.58
CA TRP A 422 -5.15 -2.68 -29.38
C TRP A 422 -5.95 -1.41 -29.73
N SER A 423 -5.43 -0.21 -29.42
CA SER A 423 -6.17 1.04 -29.66
C SER A 423 -6.24 1.44 -31.14
N SER A 424 -5.34 0.91 -31.97
CA SER A 424 -5.33 1.15 -33.44
C SER A 424 -6.10 0.09 -34.23
N LYS A 425 -6.42 -1.06 -33.61
CA LYS A 425 -7.20 -2.14 -34.23
C LYS A 425 -8.68 -1.93 -33.97
N ASN A 426 -9.55 -2.43 -34.89
CA ASN A 426 -10.97 -2.45 -34.61
C ASN A 426 -11.27 -3.24 -33.32
N LEU A 427 -11.98 -2.61 -32.37
CA LEU A 427 -12.33 -3.23 -31.08
C LEU A 427 -13.55 -4.14 -31.13
N GLU A 428 -14.32 -4.16 -32.21
CA GLU A 428 -15.52 -5.03 -32.33
C GLU A 428 -15.21 -6.54 -32.12
N PRO A 429 -14.08 -7.11 -32.61
CA PRO A 429 -13.70 -8.47 -32.30
C PRO A 429 -13.43 -8.70 -30.80
N ALA A 430 -12.83 -7.74 -30.10
CA ALA A 430 -12.60 -7.83 -28.66
C ALA A 430 -13.92 -7.80 -27.87
N VAL A 431 -14.87 -6.97 -28.30
CA VAL A 431 -16.24 -6.95 -27.75
C VAL A 431 -16.94 -8.28 -27.96
N PHE A 432 -16.82 -8.86 -29.16
CA PHE A 432 -17.40 -10.16 -29.48
C PHE A 432 -16.81 -11.29 -28.59
N GLU A 433 -15.51 -11.30 -28.40
CA GLU A 433 -14.86 -12.27 -27.50
C GLU A 433 -15.30 -12.08 -26.05
N ALA A 434 -15.35 -10.84 -25.54
CA ALA A 434 -15.87 -10.56 -24.21
C ALA A 434 -17.31 -11.07 -24.05
N ARG A 435 -18.19 -10.81 -25.05
CA ARG A 435 -19.55 -11.34 -25.09
C ARG A 435 -19.57 -12.86 -25.00
N ARG A 436 -18.77 -13.54 -25.81
CA ARG A 436 -18.69 -15.01 -25.87
C ARG A 436 -18.35 -15.58 -24.48
N HIS A 437 -17.47 -14.91 -23.74
CA HIS A 437 -17.08 -15.34 -22.39
C HIS A 437 -18.11 -14.99 -21.32
N VAL A 438 -18.73 -13.82 -21.36
CA VAL A 438 -19.72 -13.37 -20.36
C VAL A 438 -20.98 -14.23 -20.39
N VAL A 439 -21.43 -14.69 -21.57
CA VAL A 439 -22.65 -15.49 -21.69
C VAL A 439 -22.48 -16.96 -21.31
N LYS A 440 -21.25 -17.45 -21.18
CA LYS A 440 -21.01 -18.84 -20.76
C LYS A 440 -21.50 -19.07 -19.35
N ASP A 441 -22.04 -20.24 -19.09
CA ASP A 441 -22.33 -20.72 -17.73
C ASP A 441 -21.02 -20.85 -16.94
N LYS A 442 -20.98 -20.34 -15.70
CA LYS A 442 -19.82 -20.35 -14.80
C LYS A 442 -19.80 -21.55 -13.84
N LEU A 443 -20.91 -22.26 -13.69
CA LEU A 443 -20.99 -23.42 -12.79
C LEU A 443 -19.96 -24.52 -13.10
N PRO A 444 -19.62 -24.85 -14.36
CA PRO A 444 -18.61 -25.86 -14.67
C PRO A 444 -17.22 -25.58 -14.07
N TYR A 445 -16.89 -24.30 -13.82
CA TYR A 445 -15.59 -23.93 -13.21
C TYR A 445 -15.49 -24.30 -11.73
N LEU A 446 -16.62 -24.59 -11.07
CA LEU A 446 -16.69 -25.04 -9.68
C LEU A 446 -16.75 -26.58 -9.53
N PHE A 447 -16.68 -27.34 -10.62
CA PHE A 447 -16.67 -28.79 -10.58
C PHE A 447 -15.32 -29.34 -10.07
N PRO A 448 -15.32 -30.53 -9.44
CA PRO A 448 -14.14 -31.10 -8.78
C PRO A 448 -12.88 -31.15 -9.64
N ASP A 449 -13.01 -31.50 -10.91
CA ASP A 449 -11.87 -31.59 -11.86
C ASP A 449 -11.19 -30.23 -12.07
N GLN A 450 -11.96 -29.16 -12.15
CA GLN A 450 -11.45 -27.81 -12.32
C GLN A 450 -10.85 -27.29 -11.00
N LEU A 451 -11.52 -27.56 -9.88
CA LEU A 451 -10.99 -27.23 -8.54
C LEU A 451 -9.65 -27.93 -8.24
N CYS A 452 -9.46 -29.17 -8.72
CA CYS A 452 -8.17 -29.85 -8.64
C CYS A 452 -7.05 -29.15 -9.40
N LYS A 453 -7.37 -28.61 -10.59
CA LYS A 453 -6.41 -27.79 -11.37
C LYS A 453 -6.05 -26.51 -10.64
N PHE A 454 -7.05 -25.77 -10.15
CA PHE A 454 -6.81 -24.55 -9.38
C PHE A 454 -5.96 -24.81 -8.12
N ARG A 455 -6.22 -25.91 -7.42
CA ARG A 455 -5.39 -26.32 -6.26
C ARG A 455 -3.94 -26.55 -6.65
N GLU A 456 -3.66 -27.18 -7.79
CA GLU A 456 -2.28 -27.42 -8.23
C GLU A 456 -1.59 -26.11 -8.60
N GLU A 457 -2.29 -25.18 -9.25
CA GLU A 457 -1.76 -23.85 -9.56
C GLU A 457 -1.48 -23.03 -8.31
N LEU A 458 -2.37 -23.05 -7.32
CA LEU A 458 -2.15 -22.39 -6.03
C LEU A 458 -0.97 -23.02 -5.28
N ARG A 459 -0.77 -24.33 -5.38
CA ARG A 459 0.38 -25.03 -4.80
C ARG A 459 1.69 -24.57 -5.47
N GLN A 460 1.68 -24.44 -6.79
CA GLN A 460 2.84 -23.92 -7.53
C GLN A 460 3.14 -22.48 -7.12
N HIS A 461 2.13 -21.62 -7.04
CA HIS A 461 2.24 -20.23 -6.60
C HIS A 461 2.85 -20.11 -5.20
N SER A 462 2.40 -20.98 -4.27
CA SER A 462 3.01 -21.08 -2.94
C SER A 462 4.48 -21.53 -2.98
N GLN A 463 4.85 -22.43 -3.88
CA GLN A 463 6.25 -22.89 -4.03
C GLN A 463 7.17 -21.82 -4.63
N GLU A 464 6.62 -20.89 -5.41
CA GLU A 464 7.32 -19.72 -5.93
C GLU A 464 7.68 -18.71 -4.82
N GLY A 465 7.06 -18.82 -3.64
CA GLY A 465 7.34 -17.99 -2.46
C GLY A 465 6.19 -17.09 -2.04
N TYR A 466 5.04 -17.18 -2.69
CA TYR A 466 3.87 -16.36 -2.36
C TYR A 466 3.05 -16.95 -1.22
N LYS A 467 2.47 -16.08 -0.40
CA LYS A 467 1.44 -16.47 0.56
C LYS A 467 0.10 -16.55 -0.16
N VAL A 468 -0.40 -17.78 -0.34
CA VAL A 468 -1.66 -18.02 -1.05
C VAL A 468 -2.85 -17.58 -0.19
N THR A 469 -3.70 -16.75 -0.80
CA THR A 469 -4.92 -16.22 -0.19
C THR A 469 -6.16 -16.61 -1.01
N PHE A 470 -7.35 -16.30 -0.52
CA PHE A 470 -8.58 -16.59 -1.27
C PHE A 470 -8.70 -15.75 -2.55
N THR A 471 -8.04 -14.59 -2.59
CA THR A 471 -8.01 -13.73 -3.78
C THR A 471 -7.27 -14.38 -4.96
N ASP A 472 -6.27 -15.22 -4.67
CA ASP A 472 -5.56 -15.97 -5.73
C ASP A 472 -6.47 -17.01 -6.38
N PHE A 473 -7.29 -17.70 -5.57
CA PHE A 473 -8.33 -18.58 -6.10
C PHE A 473 -9.36 -17.80 -6.94
N TRP A 474 -9.77 -16.61 -6.46
CA TRP A 474 -10.66 -15.72 -7.23
C TRP A 474 -10.02 -15.32 -8.57
N GLY A 475 -8.73 -14.99 -8.58
CA GLY A 475 -7.98 -14.66 -9.80
C GLY A 475 -7.98 -15.80 -10.84
N LEU A 476 -7.77 -17.04 -10.41
CA LEU A 476 -7.87 -18.22 -11.28
C LEU A 476 -9.28 -18.42 -11.83
N LEU A 477 -10.30 -18.14 -11.03
CA LEU A 477 -11.68 -18.23 -11.47
C LEU A 477 -12.01 -17.15 -12.53
N ILE A 478 -11.52 -15.91 -12.32
CA ILE A 478 -11.65 -14.83 -13.32
C ILE A 478 -10.95 -15.23 -14.62
N GLU A 479 -9.73 -15.74 -14.57
CA GLU A 479 -9.01 -16.23 -15.76
C GLU A 479 -9.83 -17.24 -16.54
N ALA A 480 -10.40 -18.24 -15.86
CA ALA A 480 -11.26 -19.24 -16.47
C ALA A 480 -12.56 -18.65 -17.02
N CYS A 481 -13.11 -17.61 -16.39
CA CYS A 481 -14.31 -16.92 -16.84
C CYS A 481 -14.09 -16.02 -18.07
N LEU A 482 -12.90 -15.42 -18.19
CA LEU A 482 -12.58 -14.44 -19.24
C LEU A 482 -11.78 -15.01 -20.40
N GLY A 483 -11.27 -16.24 -20.28
CA GLY A 483 -10.47 -16.89 -21.30
C GLY A 483 -10.72 -18.39 -21.43
N ASP A 484 -10.30 -18.98 -22.56
CA ASP A 484 -10.39 -20.43 -22.78
C ASP A 484 -9.07 -21.15 -22.43
N LYS A 485 -8.01 -20.38 -22.18
CA LYS A 485 -6.65 -20.89 -21.93
C LYS A 485 -6.01 -20.15 -20.76
N ARG A 486 -5.10 -20.87 -20.10
CA ARG A 486 -4.22 -20.28 -19.12
C ARG A 486 -3.43 -19.11 -19.72
N ASN A 487 -3.42 -17.97 -19.02
CA ASN A 487 -2.70 -16.76 -19.43
C ASN A 487 -1.40 -16.62 -18.62
N GLU A 488 -0.27 -16.71 -19.28
CA GLU A 488 1.05 -16.57 -18.67
C GLU A 488 1.52 -15.11 -18.59
N CYS A 489 0.75 -14.17 -19.18
CA CYS A 489 1.12 -12.75 -19.23
C CYS A 489 1.33 -12.17 -17.83
N LYS A 490 2.25 -11.21 -17.76
CA LYS A 490 2.61 -10.45 -16.57
C LYS A 490 2.36 -8.96 -16.79
N LEU A 491 2.28 -8.20 -15.70
CA LEU A 491 2.04 -6.77 -15.81
C LEU A 491 3.18 -6.04 -16.55
N SER A 492 4.43 -6.42 -16.28
CA SER A 492 5.60 -5.82 -16.95
C SER A 492 5.61 -6.02 -18.46
N GLU A 493 5.00 -7.10 -18.98
CA GLU A 493 4.93 -7.38 -20.43
C GLU A 493 4.04 -6.39 -21.18
N GLN A 494 3.11 -5.71 -20.48
CA GLN A 494 2.31 -4.64 -21.08
C GLN A 494 3.15 -3.45 -21.58
N ARG A 495 4.45 -3.38 -21.23
CA ARG A 495 5.41 -2.41 -21.82
C ARG A 495 5.48 -2.50 -23.33
N ALA A 496 5.25 -3.69 -23.91
CA ALA A 496 5.19 -3.87 -25.36
C ALA A 496 4.09 -2.99 -25.99
N ALA A 497 2.98 -2.77 -25.28
CA ALA A 497 1.90 -1.90 -25.71
C ALA A 497 2.19 -0.40 -25.56
N LEU A 498 3.35 -0.04 -24.98
CA LEU A 498 3.70 1.35 -24.64
C LEU A 498 4.98 1.83 -25.31
N CYS A 499 5.81 0.93 -25.83
CA CYS A 499 7.17 1.22 -26.27
C CYS A 499 7.29 2.30 -27.37
N ARG A 500 6.23 2.52 -28.15
CA ARG A 500 6.12 3.54 -29.20
C ARG A 500 5.17 4.68 -28.82
N GLY A 501 4.62 4.69 -27.59
CA GLY A 501 3.56 5.62 -27.19
C GLY A 501 2.21 5.33 -27.87
N GLN A 502 2.03 4.12 -28.44
CA GLN A 502 0.85 3.80 -29.28
C GLN A 502 -0.46 3.68 -28.51
N ASN A 503 -0.44 3.31 -27.23
CA ASN A 503 -1.62 3.23 -26.37
C ASN A 503 -1.46 4.15 -25.15
N PRO A 504 -2.53 4.56 -24.44
CA PRO A 504 -2.40 5.26 -23.16
C PRO A 504 -1.70 4.36 -22.11
N LEU A 505 -1.05 4.95 -21.10
CA LEU A 505 -0.44 4.20 -20.00
C LEU A 505 -1.51 3.66 -19.07
N PRO A 506 -1.60 2.33 -18.84
CA PRO A 506 -2.54 1.76 -17.88
C PRO A 506 -2.00 1.90 -16.46
N ILE A 507 -2.86 2.32 -15.53
CA ILE A 507 -2.57 2.35 -14.10
C ILE A 507 -3.68 1.62 -13.36
N TYR A 508 -3.30 0.63 -12.57
CA TYR A 508 -4.19 -0.15 -11.72
C TYR A 508 -3.98 0.26 -10.26
N LEU A 509 -4.98 0.05 -9.43
CA LEU A 509 -4.98 0.61 -8.09
C LEU A 509 -5.45 -0.41 -7.05
N THR A 510 -4.78 -0.37 -5.87
CA THR A 510 -5.21 -1.07 -4.66
C THR A 510 -5.08 -0.17 -3.44
N ILE A 511 -5.62 -0.63 -2.33
CA ILE A 511 -5.42 -0.02 -1.02
C ILE A 511 -4.64 -1.00 -0.14
N ASN A 512 -3.59 -0.50 0.51
CA ASN A 512 -2.89 -1.18 1.58
C ASN A 512 -3.59 -0.88 2.91
N VAL A 513 -3.87 -1.94 3.68
CA VAL A 513 -4.53 -1.89 5.00
C VAL A 513 -3.72 -2.67 6.02
N LYS A 514 -4.08 -2.60 7.29
CA LYS A 514 -3.51 -3.43 8.36
C LYS A 514 -4.51 -4.45 8.86
N ASP A 515 -4.03 -5.62 9.32
CA ASP A 515 -4.88 -6.70 9.79
C ASP A 515 -5.55 -6.39 11.13
N ASP A 516 -4.84 -5.70 12.01
CA ASP A 516 -5.21 -5.43 13.40
C ASP A 516 -5.83 -4.04 13.62
N VAL A 517 -6.00 -3.26 12.54
CA VAL A 517 -6.50 -1.87 12.60
C VAL A 517 -7.69 -1.70 11.66
N SER A 518 -8.64 -0.83 12.06
CA SER A 518 -9.77 -0.46 11.21
C SER A 518 -9.28 0.13 9.88
N ASN A 519 -9.96 -0.21 8.79
CA ASN A 519 -9.69 0.39 7.48
C ASN A 519 -10.00 1.90 7.42
N GLN A 520 -10.73 2.44 8.40
CA GLN A 520 -10.91 3.89 8.52
C GLN A 520 -9.70 4.54 9.17
N ASP A 521 -9.05 3.84 10.08
CA ASP A 521 -7.87 4.33 10.80
C ASP A 521 -6.60 4.16 9.97
N PHE A 522 -6.53 3.14 9.10
CA PHE A 522 -5.38 2.90 8.26
C PHE A 522 -5.73 2.41 6.86
N ARG A 523 -5.38 3.19 5.86
CA ARG A 523 -5.44 2.86 4.44
C ARG A 523 -4.44 3.69 3.65
N GLU A 524 -3.84 3.09 2.64
CA GLU A 524 -2.85 3.76 1.81
C GLU A 524 -2.98 3.33 0.35
N TRP A 525 -2.85 4.27 -0.57
CA TRP A 525 -2.93 4.01 -2.00
C TRP A 525 -1.65 3.36 -2.51
N CYS A 526 -1.82 2.24 -3.22
CA CYS A 526 -0.75 1.57 -3.95
C CYS A 526 -1.09 1.55 -5.43
N GLU A 527 -0.23 2.14 -6.26
CA GLU A 527 -0.39 2.17 -7.71
C GLU A 527 0.47 1.12 -8.39
N PHE A 528 -0.07 0.55 -9.48
CA PHE A 528 0.56 -0.44 -10.32
C PHE A 528 0.57 0.05 -11.75
N SER A 529 1.73 0.13 -12.36
CA SER A 529 1.90 0.37 -13.79
C SER A 529 2.78 -0.72 -14.39
N PRO A 530 2.89 -0.87 -15.71
CA PRO A 530 3.87 -1.78 -16.30
C PRO A 530 5.33 -1.45 -15.98
N TYR A 531 5.61 -0.26 -15.47
CA TYR A 531 6.97 0.21 -15.14
C TYR A 531 7.31 0.03 -13.68
N GLU A 532 6.45 0.48 -12.78
CA GLU A 532 6.69 0.50 -11.33
C GLU A 532 5.42 0.17 -10.54
N VAL A 533 5.63 -0.42 -9.37
CA VAL A 533 4.66 -0.54 -8.30
C VAL A 533 5.12 0.31 -7.12
N GLY A 534 4.23 1.08 -6.51
CA GLY A 534 4.66 1.93 -5.42
C GLY A 534 3.57 2.50 -4.53
N LEU A 535 4.03 3.00 -3.39
CA LEU A 535 3.26 3.70 -2.38
C LEU A 535 3.60 5.19 -2.47
N GLN A 536 2.71 5.96 -3.09
CA GLN A 536 2.91 7.39 -3.37
C GLN A 536 3.15 8.19 -2.09
N LYS A 537 2.44 7.89 -1.01
CA LYS A 537 2.57 8.56 0.27
C LYS A 537 4.01 8.58 0.79
N TYR A 538 4.74 7.49 0.60
CA TYR A 538 6.13 7.34 1.03
C TYR A 538 7.15 7.73 -0.05
N GLY A 539 6.70 7.97 -1.29
CA GLY A 539 7.62 8.18 -2.42
C GLY A 539 8.54 6.99 -2.64
N ALA A 540 8.02 5.78 -2.53
CA ALA A 540 8.79 4.53 -2.64
C ALA A 540 8.20 3.64 -3.72
N PHE A 541 9.04 3.25 -4.69
CA PHE A 541 8.66 2.50 -5.88
C PHE A 541 9.66 1.41 -6.17
N ILE A 542 9.18 0.29 -6.70
CA ILE A 542 9.99 -0.83 -7.18
C ILE A 542 9.66 -1.14 -8.65
N PRO A 543 10.61 -1.64 -9.43
CA PRO A 543 10.32 -2.19 -10.75
C PRO A 543 9.22 -3.27 -10.66
N THR A 544 8.26 -3.24 -11.60
CA THR A 544 7.10 -4.14 -11.57
C THR A 544 7.49 -5.62 -11.54
N GLU A 545 8.61 -5.99 -12.18
CA GLU A 545 9.14 -7.36 -12.20
C GLU A 545 9.64 -7.86 -10.84
N LEU A 546 9.80 -6.96 -9.88
CA LEU A 546 10.24 -7.27 -8.53
C LEU A 546 9.09 -7.28 -7.51
N PHE A 547 7.86 -7.01 -7.95
CA PHE A 547 6.70 -7.03 -7.07
C PHE A 547 6.50 -8.44 -6.47
N GLY A 548 6.32 -8.49 -5.15
CA GLY A 548 6.23 -9.73 -4.37
C GLY A 548 7.58 -10.29 -3.89
N SER A 549 8.72 -9.75 -4.34
CA SER A 549 10.06 -10.13 -3.87
C SER A 549 10.32 -9.61 -2.45
N GLU A 550 11.33 -10.19 -1.79
CA GLU A 550 11.69 -9.82 -0.42
C GLU A 550 12.76 -8.72 -0.42
N PHE A 551 12.52 -7.66 0.32
CA PHE A 551 13.42 -6.49 0.44
C PHE A 551 13.79 -6.23 1.90
N PHE A 552 14.95 -5.60 2.10
CA PHE A 552 15.39 -5.13 3.39
C PHE A 552 16.18 -3.82 3.25
N MET A 553 15.76 -2.78 3.96
CA MET A 553 16.37 -1.44 3.91
C MET A 553 16.57 -0.92 2.48
N GLY A 554 15.58 -1.15 1.61
CA GLY A 554 15.60 -0.67 0.23
C GLY A 554 16.41 -1.53 -0.76
N ARG A 555 16.95 -2.67 -0.34
CA ARG A 555 17.74 -3.60 -1.17
C ARG A 555 16.99 -4.91 -1.39
N LEU A 556 17.11 -5.46 -2.60
CA LEU A 556 16.52 -6.76 -2.95
C LEU A 556 17.31 -7.90 -2.27
N MET A 557 16.67 -8.61 -1.36
CA MET A 557 17.27 -9.75 -0.65
C MET A 557 16.99 -11.07 -1.37
N LYS A 558 15.75 -11.26 -1.81
CA LYS A 558 15.37 -12.49 -2.52
C LYS A 558 14.38 -12.16 -3.62
N ARG A 559 14.76 -12.52 -4.85
CA ARG A 559 13.89 -12.36 -6.00
C ARG A 559 12.86 -13.47 -6.04
N ILE A 560 11.58 -13.09 -6.14
CA ILE A 560 10.44 -13.97 -6.40
C ILE A 560 9.96 -13.68 -7.84
N PRO A 561 9.57 -14.70 -8.63
CA PRO A 561 9.04 -14.47 -9.98
C PRO A 561 7.85 -13.53 -9.96
N GLU A 562 7.75 -12.61 -10.92
CA GLU A 562 6.59 -11.72 -11.03
C GLU A 562 5.28 -12.52 -11.14
N PRO A 563 4.20 -12.16 -10.40
CA PRO A 563 2.94 -12.89 -10.43
C PRO A 563 2.28 -12.79 -11.82
N ARG A 564 1.56 -13.85 -12.21
CA ARG A 564 0.76 -13.84 -13.43
C ARG A 564 -0.40 -12.84 -13.31
N MET A 565 -0.84 -12.33 -14.46
CA MET A 565 -1.93 -11.35 -14.55
C MET A 565 -3.21 -11.83 -13.85
N CYS A 566 -3.52 -13.12 -13.83
CA CYS A 566 -4.70 -13.65 -13.16
C CYS A 566 -4.70 -13.35 -11.65
N TYR A 567 -3.56 -13.48 -10.95
CA TYR A 567 -3.45 -13.16 -9.54
C TYR A 567 -3.59 -11.65 -9.29
N MET A 568 -3.06 -10.84 -10.20
CA MET A 568 -3.23 -9.38 -10.16
C MET A 568 -4.69 -8.98 -10.36
N LEU A 569 -5.42 -9.62 -11.27
CA LEU A 569 -6.86 -9.41 -11.45
C LEU A 569 -7.66 -9.85 -10.21
N GLY A 570 -7.25 -10.94 -9.57
CA GLY A 570 -7.81 -11.38 -8.30
C GLY A 570 -7.68 -10.32 -7.22
N LEU A 571 -6.49 -9.74 -7.07
CA LEU A 571 -6.19 -8.65 -6.14
C LEU A 571 -7.02 -7.40 -6.45
N TRP A 572 -6.96 -6.88 -7.69
CA TRP A 572 -7.62 -5.63 -8.09
C TRP A 572 -9.14 -5.69 -8.08
N SER A 573 -9.73 -6.90 -7.99
CA SER A 573 -11.19 -7.12 -7.94
C SER A 573 -11.62 -8.03 -6.79
N SER A 574 -10.87 -8.03 -5.71
CA SER A 574 -11.09 -8.92 -4.55
C SER A 574 -12.43 -8.69 -3.84
N ILE A 575 -13.08 -7.56 -4.04
CA ILE A 575 -14.43 -7.31 -3.53
C ILE A 575 -15.44 -8.36 -3.97
N PHE A 576 -15.29 -8.93 -5.18
CA PHE A 576 -16.19 -9.97 -5.70
C PHE A 576 -15.93 -11.36 -5.13
N SER A 577 -14.79 -11.57 -4.44
CA SER A 577 -14.52 -12.82 -3.74
C SER A 577 -15.53 -13.10 -2.61
N LEU A 578 -16.15 -12.06 -2.07
CA LEU A 578 -17.23 -12.17 -1.09
C LEU A 578 -18.46 -12.86 -1.62
N ASN A 579 -18.80 -12.63 -2.90
CA ASN A 579 -19.97 -13.26 -3.53
C ASN A 579 -19.84 -14.79 -3.61
N LEU A 580 -18.62 -15.32 -3.72
CA LEU A 580 -18.37 -16.76 -3.71
C LEU A 580 -18.54 -17.35 -2.31
N LEU A 581 -18.17 -16.64 -1.27
CA LEU A 581 -18.38 -17.06 0.13
C LEU A 581 -19.88 -17.05 0.46
N ASP A 582 -20.64 -16.07 -0.02
CA ASP A 582 -22.09 -16.01 0.17
C ASP A 582 -22.81 -17.11 -0.59
N ALA A 583 -22.39 -17.41 -1.84
CA ALA A 583 -22.92 -18.55 -2.60
C ALA A 583 -22.60 -19.89 -1.93
N TRP A 584 -21.47 -20.00 -1.26
CA TRP A 584 -21.10 -21.19 -0.49
C TRP A 584 -21.92 -21.33 0.78
N ASN A 585 -22.28 -20.23 1.45
CA ASN A 585 -23.03 -20.23 2.71
C ASN A 585 -24.57 -20.26 2.55
N LEU A 586 -25.11 -20.27 1.32
CA LEU A 586 -26.54 -20.49 0.95
C LEU A 586 -27.62 -19.71 1.73
N SER A 587 -27.30 -18.59 2.37
CA SER A 587 -28.34 -17.82 3.04
C SER A 587 -28.04 -16.33 3.04
N HIS A 588 -28.59 -15.59 2.14
CA HIS A 588 -29.12 -14.21 2.22
C HIS A 588 -28.94 -13.42 0.93
N THR A 589 -29.87 -12.50 0.65
CA THR A 589 -29.89 -11.59 -0.51
C THR A 589 -28.72 -10.62 -0.47
N SER A 590 -27.86 -10.63 -1.50
CA SER A 590 -26.49 -10.20 -1.48
C SER A 590 -26.19 -8.69 -1.49
N GLU A 591 -27.07 -7.84 -2.02
CA GLU A 591 -26.81 -6.39 -2.10
C GLU A 591 -27.09 -5.68 -0.78
N GLU A 592 -28.18 -6.02 -0.09
CA GLU A 592 -28.42 -5.52 1.27
C GLU A 592 -27.37 -6.03 2.26
N PHE A 593 -26.94 -7.29 2.13
CA PHE A 593 -25.87 -7.84 2.95
C PHE A 593 -24.55 -7.12 2.69
N PHE A 594 -24.21 -6.83 1.43
CA PHE A 594 -22.97 -6.16 1.07
C PHE A 594 -22.93 -4.71 1.56
N HIS A 595 -24.00 -3.94 1.33
CA HIS A 595 -24.12 -2.57 1.84
C HIS A 595 -24.28 -2.52 3.37
N ARG A 596 -24.90 -3.53 3.95
CA ARG A 596 -25.05 -3.68 5.38
C ARG A 596 -23.74 -4.13 6.01
N TRP A 597 -23.06 -5.10 5.42
CA TRP A 597 -21.80 -5.64 5.92
C TRP A 597 -20.63 -4.64 5.78
N THR A 598 -20.52 -3.90 4.69
CA THR A 598 -19.51 -2.84 4.55
C THR A 598 -19.84 -1.63 5.40
N ARG A 599 -21.13 -1.29 5.57
CA ARG A 599 -21.57 -0.14 6.35
C ARG A 599 -21.69 -0.46 7.84
N GLU A 600 -22.30 -1.58 8.22
CA GLU A 600 -22.49 -1.94 9.62
C GLU A 600 -21.20 -2.42 10.30
N ARG A 601 -20.32 -3.15 9.61
CA ARG A 601 -19.01 -3.49 10.18
C ARG A 601 -18.05 -2.33 10.26
N VAL A 602 -18.21 -1.35 9.40
CA VAL A 602 -17.50 -0.08 9.50
C VAL A 602 -18.07 0.73 10.67
N HIS A 603 -19.38 0.72 10.91
CA HIS A 603 -20.01 1.40 12.04
C HIS A 603 -19.80 0.70 13.40
N ASP A 604 -19.78 -0.63 13.44
CA ASP A 604 -19.52 -1.37 14.70
C ASP A 604 -18.07 -1.22 15.20
N ILE A 605 -17.15 -0.75 14.36
CA ILE A 605 -15.77 -0.38 14.72
C ILE A 605 -15.70 1.11 15.15
N GLU A 606 -16.74 1.93 14.84
CA GLU A 606 -16.79 3.36 15.14
C GLU A 606 -17.02 3.68 16.62
N ASP A 607 -17.43 2.73 17.45
CA ASP A 607 -17.91 3.04 18.79
C ASP A 607 -16.85 3.37 19.85
N GLU A 608 -15.55 3.11 19.60
CA GLU A 608 -14.47 3.73 20.40
C GLU A 608 -13.20 3.87 19.57
N PRO A 609 -12.73 5.08 19.27
CA PRO A 609 -11.38 5.27 18.72
C PRO A 609 -10.38 4.75 19.74
N ILE A 610 -9.63 3.72 19.39
CA ILE A 610 -8.56 3.13 20.23
C ILE A 610 -7.42 4.11 20.42
N LEU A 611 -7.32 5.07 19.51
CA LEU A 611 -6.28 6.08 19.51
C LEU A 611 -6.89 7.40 20.00
N PRO A 612 -6.18 8.13 20.88
CA PRO A 612 -6.59 9.49 21.25
C PRO A 612 -6.71 10.34 19.98
N GLU A 613 -7.49 11.42 20.05
CA GLU A 613 -7.61 12.40 18.96
C GLU A 613 -6.25 12.69 18.34
N ILE A 614 -6.21 12.81 17.01
CA ILE A 614 -4.99 13.09 16.25
C ILE A 614 -4.23 14.22 16.95
N PRO A 615 -2.96 13.98 17.34
CA PRO A 615 -2.17 15.05 17.94
C PRO A 615 -2.14 16.26 16.99
N LYS A 616 -2.46 17.44 17.47
CA LYS A 616 -2.31 18.68 16.71
C LYS A 616 -0.81 18.92 16.51
N CYS A 617 -0.29 18.42 15.42
CA CYS A 617 1.12 18.57 15.08
C CYS A 617 1.35 19.95 14.48
N ASP A 618 1.69 20.91 15.29
CA ASP A 618 2.18 22.23 14.85
C ASP A 618 3.70 22.24 14.57
N ALA A 619 4.39 21.12 14.77
CA ALA A 619 5.82 20.95 14.52
C ALA A 619 6.16 19.49 14.34
N ASN A 620 7.42 19.16 13.94
CA ASN A 620 7.98 17.80 13.87
C ASN A 620 8.06 17.06 15.23
N ILE A 621 7.49 17.61 16.26
CA ILE A 621 7.50 17.02 17.60
C ILE A 621 6.10 16.46 17.87
N LEU A 622 6.02 15.15 18.08
CA LEU A 622 4.77 14.47 18.43
C LEU A 622 4.42 14.71 19.90
N ASP A 623 3.15 14.87 20.20
CA ASP A 623 2.66 14.87 21.56
C ASP A 623 2.89 13.50 22.22
N THR A 624 3.04 13.51 23.55
CA THR A 624 3.15 12.25 24.29
C THR A 624 1.78 11.59 24.33
N ALA A 625 1.66 10.41 23.74
CA ALA A 625 0.44 9.63 23.75
C ALA A 625 0.49 8.52 24.79
N VAL A 626 -0.59 8.29 25.52
CA VAL A 626 -0.80 7.15 26.41
C VAL A 626 -1.87 6.27 25.77
N VAL A 627 -1.46 5.05 25.38
CA VAL A 627 -2.36 4.08 24.75
C VAL A 627 -2.75 3.03 25.80
N ILE A 628 -4.05 2.90 26.04
CA ILE A 628 -4.61 1.90 26.95
C ILE A 628 -5.18 0.78 26.07
N PRO A 629 -4.79 -0.49 26.25
CA PRO A 629 -5.37 -1.60 25.51
C PRO A 629 -6.88 -1.66 25.74
N GLY A 630 -7.65 -1.88 24.66
CA GLY A 630 -9.07 -2.19 24.77
C GLY A 630 -9.31 -3.49 25.56
N SER A 631 -10.50 -3.68 26.10
CA SER A 631 -10.82 -4.87 26.87
C SER A 631 -10.59 -6.15 26.05
N TRP A 632 -10.18 -7.26 26.70
CA TRP A 632 -9.94 -8.55 26.06
C TRP A 632 -11.09 -9.02 25.14
N LEU A 633 -12.33 -8.73 25.49
CA LEU A 633 -13.51 -9.02 24.68
C LEU A 633 -13.50 -8.23 23.34
N SER A 634 -13.08 -6.96 23.35
CA SER A 634 -12.97 -6.13 22.16
C SER A 634 -11.84 -6.60 21.23
N ASN A 635 -10.71 -7.04 21.79
CA ASN A 635 -9.59 -7.55 21.03
C ASN A 635 -9.89 -8.94 20.40
N THR A 636 -10.54 -9.86 21.14
CA THR A 636 -10.95 -11.17 20.60
C THR A 636 -12.02 -11.01 19.51
N PHE A 637 -12.94 -10.07 19.66
CA PHE A 637 -13.94 -9.75 18.63
C PHE A 637 -13.27 -9.13 17.40
N ARG A 638 -12.25 -8.31 17.60
CA ARG A 638 -11.41 -7.72 16.56
C ARG A 638 -10.64 -8.78 15.78
N GLU A 639 -9.90 -9.67 16.46
CA GLU A 639 -9.17 -10.77 15.84
C GLU A 639 -10.09 -11.69 15.02
N THR A 640 -11.32 -11.96 15.49
CA THR A 640 -12.30 -12.76 14.74
C THR A 640 -12.85 -12.01 13.53
N LEU A 641 -12.92 -10.67 13.57
CA LEU A 641 -13.40 -9.82 12.48
C LEU A 641 -12.31 -9.48 11.45
N THR A 642 -11.03 -9.63 11.79
CA THR A 642 -9.88 -9.32 10.95
C THR A 642 -9.44 -10.46 10.03
N HIS A 643 -9.95 -11.69 10.16
CA HIS A 643 -9.78 -12.72 9.15
C HIS A 643 -10.51 -12.34 7.86
N ARG A 644 -9.80 -11.61 7.00
CA ARG A 644 -10.32 -11.01 5.76
C ARG A 644 -9.95 -11.88 4.57
N PRO A 645 -10.84 -12.74 4.06
CA PRO A 645 -10.53 -13.64 2.94
C PRO A 645 -10.28 -12.91 1.61
N PHE A 646 -10.55 -11.61 1.55
CA PHE A 646 -10.42 -10.73 0.38
C PHE A 646 -9.14 -9.87 0.38
N VAL A 647 -8.25 -10.07 1.36
CA VAL A 647 -6.94 -9.41 1.44
C VAL A 647 -5.89 -10.33 0.82
N SER A 648 -5.06 -9.74 -0.05
CA SER A 648 -3.85 -10.38 -0.58
C SER A 648 -2.64 -9.91 0.21
N GLU A 649 -1.79 -10.84 0.64
CA GLU A 649 -0.58 -10.54 1.38
C GLU A 649 0.66 -10.69 0.50
N PHE A 650 1.48 -9.63 0.44
CA PHE A 650 2.75 -9.61 -0.30
C PHE A 650 3.89 -9.19 0.62
N HIS A 651 5.12 -9.63 0.35
CA HIS A 651 6.29 -9.14 1.07
C HIS A 651 6.38 -7.61 0.96
N ASN A 652 6.67 -6.97 2.09
CA ASN A 652 6.72 -5.51 2.16
C ASN A 652 8.05 -4.99 1.63
N PHE A 653 8.04 -4.28 0.50
CA PHE A 653 9.26 -3.69 -0.06
C PHE A 653 9.78 -2.47 0.71
N LEU A 654 9.01 -1.94 1.67
CA LEU A 654 9.47 -0.90 2.62
C LEU A 654 10.17 -1.49 3.84
N SER A 655 10.24 -2.83 3.99
CA SER A 655 10.78 -3.49 5.18
C SER A 655 12.18 -2.98 5.53
N GLY A 656 12.35 -2.56 6.80
CA GLY A 656 13.60 -2.02 7.36
C GLY A 656 13.90 -0.57 7.00
N LEU A 657 13.20 0.06 6.05
CA LEU A 657 13.26 1.52 5.88
C LEU A 657 12.70 2.20 7.13
N GLN A 658 13.15 3.42 7.41
CA GLN A 658 12.73 4.17 8.59
C GLN A 658 12.17 5.53 8.18
N LEU A 659 11.28 6.12 8.99
CA LEU A 659 10.76 7.46 8.71
C LEU A 659 11.79 8.54 9.04
N HIS A 660 11.87 9.55 8.17
CA HIS A 660 12.69 10.74 8.42
C HIS A 660 12.14 11.56 9.59
N THR A 661 12.99 12.22 10.35
CA THR A 661 12.56 13.02 11.52
C THR A 661 11.52 14.08 11.15
N ASP A 662 11.56 14.62 9.92
CA ASP A 662 10.68 15.69 9.42
C ASP A 662 9.60 15.19 8.46
N TYR A 663 9.26 13.89 8.45
CA TYR A 663 8.33 13.29 7.48
C TYR A 663 6.95 13.98 7.45
N LEU A 664 6.45 14.45 8.59
CA LEU A 664 5.17 15.14 8.70
C LEU A 664 5.17 16.54 8.05
N GLN A 665 6.33 17.19 7.93
CA GLN A 665 6.48 18.48 7.25
C GLN A 665 6.70 18.31 5.75
N ASN A 666 6.95 17.10 5.27
CA ASN A 666 7.11 16.86 3.85
C ASN A 666 5.76 17.04 3.15
N GLY A 667 5.68 18.00 2.22
CA GLY A 667 4.45 18.33 1.51
C GLY A 667 3.87 17.16 0.72
N GLU A 668 4.74 16.30 0.16
CA GLU A 668 4.32 15.10 -0.58
C GLU A 668 3.67 14.06 0.33
N PHE A 669 4.24 13.80 1.52
CA PHE A 669 3.63 12.92 2.50
C PHE A 669 2.30 13.49 3.01
N SER A 670 2.28 14.77 3.35
CA SER A 670 1.10 15.45 3.91
C SER A 670 -0.08 15.50 2.93
N MET A 671 0.18 15.58 1.63
CA MET A 671 -0.85 15.56 0.58
C MET A 671 -1.63 14.23 0.56
N TRP A 672 -0.98 13.12 0.91
CA TRP A 672 -1.58 11.77 0.93
C TRP A 672 -1.97 11.31 2.34
N LYS A 673 -2.04 12.23 3.29
CA LYS A 673 -2.43 11.97 4.66
C LYS A 673 -3.92 11.65 4.72
N ASP A 674 -4.24 10.37 4.93
CA ASP A 674 -5.61 9.87 4.98
C ASP A 674 -5.85 8.82 6.07
N THR A 675 -4.88 8.65 6.99
CA THR A 675 -5.00 7.70 8.09
C THR A 675 -4.88 8.40 9.45
N VAL A 676 -5.53 7.84 10.46
CA VAL A 676 -5.42 8.28 11.85
C VAL A 676 -4.02 8.02 12.40
N LEU A 677 -3.33 7.00 11.86
CA LEU A 677 -2.02 6.54 12.34
C LEU A 677 -0.83 7.34 11.80
N ASP A 678 -1.04 8.31 10.92
CA ASP A 678 0.07 9.09 10.34
C ASP A 678 0.94 9.82 11.37
N GLY A 679 0.37 10.17 12.52
CA GLY A 679 1.09 10.71 13.66
C GLY A 679 1.78 9.66 14.56
N PHE A 680 1.68 8.36 14.24
CA PHE A 680 2.24 7.26 15.03
C PHE A 680 3.26 6.47 14.20
N PRO A 681 4.50 6.96 14.04
CA PRO A 681 5.46 6.41 13.10
C PRO A 681 5.76 4.92 13.34
N ASN A 682 5.72 4.46 14.59
CA ASN A 682 5.97 3.05 14.93
C ASN A 682 4.83 2.09 14.49
N GLN A 683 3.75 2.62 13.91
CA GLN A 683 2.60 1.83 13.42
C GLN A 683 2.34 2.05 11.92
N LEU A 684 3.23 2.70 11.20
CA LEU A 684 3.13 2.87 9.76
C LEU A 684 3.63 1.63 8.99
N THR A 685 3.54 1.68 7.67
CA THR A 685 3.71 0.51 6.79
C THR A 685 5.12 -0.07 6.80
N GLU A 686 6.17 0.74 7.01
CA GLU A 686 7.56 0.27 7.02
C GLU A 686 7.85 -0.76 8.11
N PHE A 687 7.07 -0.80 9.18
CA PHE A 687 7.18 -1.80 10.25
C PHE A 687 6.33 -3.06 10.00
N ALA A 688 5.46 -3.05 8.99
CA ALA A 688 4.66 -4.21 8.66
C ALA A 688 5.51 -5.26 7.93
N ASN A 689 5.38 -6.53 8.28
CA ASN A 689 6.07 -7.63 7.59
C ASN A 689 5.54 -7.84 6.16
N HIS A 690 4.24 -7.60 5.96
CA HIS A 690 3.56 -7.77 4.69
C HIS A 690 2.75 -6.52 4.34
N LEU A 691 2.60 -6.28 3.05
CA LEU A 691 1.57 -5.40 2.52
C LEU A 691 0.27 -6.20 2.43
N CYS A 692 -0.80 -5.65 2.99
CA CYS A 692 -2.14 -6.22 2.98
C CYS A 692 -2.98 -5.48 1.95
N LEU A 693 -2.99 -5.96 0.72
CA LEU A 693 -3.59 -5.28 -0.42
C LEU A 693 -5.00 -5.79 -0.72
N LEU A 694 -5.88 -4.86 -1.11
CA LEU A 694 -7.25 -5.19 -1.49
C LEU A 694 -7.82 -4.21 -2.54
N ASP A 695 -8.98 -4.60 -3.12
CA ASP A 695 -9.71 -3.78 -4.09
C ASP A 695 -10.13 -2.43 -3.49
N THR A 696 -9.82 -1.34 -4.18
CA THR A 696 -10.18 0.02 -3.77
C THR A 696 -11.69 0.24 -3.67
N ALA A 697 -12.51 -0.58 -4.35
CA ALA A 697 -13.96 -0.47 -4.33
C ALA A 697 -14.56 -0.68 -2.93
N PHE A 698 -13.82 -1.25 -1.98
CA PHE A 698 -14.23 -1.31 -0.57
C PHE A 698 -14.36 0.07 0.10
N PHE A 699 -13.69 1.11 -0.45
CA PHE A 699 -13.67 2.46 0.16
C PHE A 699 -14.11 3.53 -0.82
N VAL A 700 -13.45 3.62 -1.97
CA VAL A 700 -13.72 4.61 -3.00
C VAL A 700 -13.73 3.93 -4.34
N ASN A 701 -14.89 3.87 -4.97
CA ASN A 701 -15.04 3.25 -6.27
C ASN A 701 -14.60 4.19 -7.41
N SER A 702 -13.44 4.83 -7.26
CA SER A 702 -12.87 5.77 -8.23
C SER A 702 -11.35 5.70 -8.24
N SER A 703 -10.73 5.69 -9.41
CA SER A 703 -9.28 5.55 -9.61
C SER A 703 -8.57 6.91 -9.76
N TYR A 704 -8.95 7.90 -8.95
CA TYR A 704 -8.37 9.25 -8.97
C TYR A 704 -6.92 9.37 -8.52
N PRO A 705 -6.50 8.71 -7.41
CA PRO A 705 -5.24 9.05 -6.76
C PRO A 705 -4.03 9.11 -7.69
N PRO A 706 -3.80 8.16 -8.61
CA PRO A 706 -2.66 8.26 -9.52
C PRO A 706 -2.75 9.45 -10.48
N LEU A 707 -3.95 9.95 -10.80
CA LEU A 707 -4.16 11.08 -11.70
C LEU A 707 -4.00 12.45 -11.01
N LEU A 708 -4.08 12.46 -9.67
CA LEU A 708 -3.92 13.67 -8.86
C LEU A 708 -2.46 13.91 -8.46
N ARG A 709 -1.53 13.03 -8.82
CA ARG A 709 -0.11 13.26 -8.59
C ARG A 709 0.35 14.53 -9.30
N PRO A 710 0.97 15.50 -8.58
CA PRO A 710 1.45 16.75 -9.17
C PRO A 710 2.41 16.55 -10.33
N GLU A 711 3.21 15.46 -10.29
CA GLU A 711 4.21 15.14 -11.30
C GLU A 711 3.58 14.74 -12.64
N ARG A 712 2.38 14.15 -12.62
CA ARG A 712 1.66 13.76 -13.84
C ARG A 712 1.00 14.94 -14.56
N LYS A 713 0.67 16.02 -13.84
CA LYS A 713 0.10 17.25 -14.40
C LYS A 713 -1.06 16.99 -15.36
N VAL A 714 -2.00 16.14 -14.97
CA VAL A 714 -3.17 15.81 -15.79
C VAL A 714 -4.05 17.05 -15.96
N ASP A 715 -4.37 17.40 -17.20
CA ASP A 715 -5.16 18.60 -17.55
C ASP A 715 -6.66 18.33 -17.66
N LEU A 716 -7.04 17.10 -18.04
CA LEU A 716 -8.41 16.70 -18.28
C LEU A 716 -8.63 15.23 -17.88
N ILE A 717 -9.68 14.96 -17.12
CA ILE A 717 -10.11 13.60 -16.77
C ILE A 717 -11.48 13.32 -17.39
N ILE A 718 -11.58 12.25 -18.17
CA ILE A 718 -12.81 11.69 -18.69
C ILE A 718 -13.22 10.57 -17.75
N HIS A 719 -14.23 10.79 -16.93
CA HIS A 719 -14.68 9.86 -15.90
C HIS A 719 -15.81 8.97 -16.40
N LEU A 720 -15.54 7.70 -16.58
CA LEU A 720 -16.50 6.66 -16.97
C LEU A 720 -17.03 5.96 -15.70
N ASN A 721 -18.25 6.28 -15.30
CA ASN A 721 -18.83 5.77 -14.06
C ASN A 721 -19.77 4.60 -14.30
N TYR A 722 -19.51 3.50 -13.62
CA TYR A 722 -20.27 2.25 -13.68
C TYR A 722 -20.94 1.87 -12.34
N CYS A 723 -20.85 2.76 -11.34
CA CYS A 723 -21.39 2.53 -10.00
C CYS A 723 -22.88 2.83 -9.92
N ALA A 724 -23.56 2.19 -8.97
CA ALA A 724 -24.96 2.43 -8.64
C ALA A 724 -25.20 3.70 -7.77
N GLY A 725 -24.16 4.38 -7.28
CA GLY A 725 -24.26 5.55 -6.40
C GLY A 725 -23.79 6.83 -7.08
N SER A 726 -24.43 7.96 -6.78
CA SER A 726 -24.02 9.29 -7.23
C SER A 726 -22.94 9.84 -6.32
N GLN A 727 -21.69 9.88 -6.76
CA GLN A 727 -20.67 10.70 -6.11
C GLN A 727 -19.82 11.43 -7.13
N THR A 728 -19.70 12.74 -6.91
CA THR A 728 -18.73 13.74 -7.38
C THR A 728 -18.84 14.35 -8.79
N LYS A 729 -18.53 15.65 -8.82
CA LYS A 729 -18.66 16.60 -9.94
C LYS A 729 -17.38 16.64 -10.80
N ILE A 730 -17.37 15.91 -11.91
CA ILE A 730 -16.30 15.93 -12.93
C ILE A 730 -16.98 15.73 -14.29
N ILE A 731 -16.29 15.74 -15.45
CA ILE A 731 -16.93 15.26 -16.67
C ILE A 731 -17.32 13.82 -16.44
N PHE A 732 -18.54 13.66 -16.04
CA PHE A 732 -19.11 12.46 -15.52
C PHE A 732 -20.00 11.84 -16.59
N PHE A 733 -19.62 10.67 -17.07
CA PHE A 733 -20.48 9.85 -17.88
C PHE A 733 -21.17 8.81 -17.01
N PRO A 734 -22.39 9.10 -16.50
CA PRO A 734 -23.17 8.12 -15.78
C PRO A 734 -23.55 6.99 -16.74
N LEU A 735 -23.69 5.77 -16.22
CA LEU A 735 -24.09 4.64 -17.06
C LEU A 735 -25.52 4.78 -17.59
N ILE A 736 -26.40 5.50 -16.89
CA ILE A 736 -27.78 5.79 -17.32
C ILE A 736 -27.81 6.97 -18.28
N ASN A 737 -28.60 6.83 -19.33
CA ASN A 737 -28.94 7.90 -20.25
C ASN A 737 -30.43 7.82 -20.65
N ASP A 738 -31.22 8.77 -20.17
CA ASP A 738 -32.69 8.80 -20.36
C ASP A 738 -33.09 8.88 -21.82
N THR A 739 -32.25 9.48 -22.67
CA THR A 739 -32.55 9.59 -24.12
C THR A 739 -32.31 8.29 -24.87
N PHE A 740 -31.52 7.35 -24.32
CA PHE A 740 -31.26 6.06 -25.00
C PHE A 740 -32.51 5.21 -25.18
N GLN A 741 -33.52 5.35 -24.31
CA GLN A 741 -34.81 4.65 -24.50
C GLN A 741 -35.47 5.10 -25.77
N LYS A 742 -35.40 6.39 -26.11
CA LYS A 742 -36.05 6.98 -27.27
C LYS A 742 -35.21 6.88 -28.55
N TYR A 743 -33.90 7.00 -28.43
CA TYR A 743 -32.96 7.10 -29.55
C TYR A 743 -32.02 5.89 -29.59
N LYS A 744 -31.82 5.27 -30.76
CA LYS A 744 -30.84 4.17 -30.97
C LYS A 744 -29.46 4.66 -31.36
N ALA A 745 -29.37 5.85 -31.86
CA ALA A 745 -28.14 6.62 -32.15
C ALA A 745 -28.46 8.11 -32.01
N PRO A 746 -27.48 9.00 -31.85
CA PRO A 746 -27.71 10.43 -31.74
C PRO A 746 -28.58 10.95 -32.90
N GLY A 747 -29.74 11.53 -32.58
CA GLY A 747 -30.71 12.04 -33.57
C GLY A 747 -31.52 10.99 -34.31
N VAL A 748 -31.37 9.68 -34.07
CA VAL A 748 -32.10 8.60 -34.75
C VAL A 748 -33.07 7.96 -33.78
N GLU A 749 -34.37 8.27 -33.90
CA GLU A 749 -35.45 7.73 -33.06
C GLU A 749 -35.65 6.23 -33.31
N ARG A 750 -36.05 5.53 -32.27
CA ARG A 750 -36.46 4.12 -32.32
C ARG A 750 -37.88 4.04 -32.87
N SER A 751 -38.16 3.00 -33.66
CA SER A 751 -39.55 2.66 -33.98
C SER A 751 -40.29 2.19 -32.72
N PRO A 752 -41.64 2.19 -32.71
CA PRO A 752 -42.41 1.67 -31.58
C PRO A 752 -42.03 0.22 -31.19
N GLU A 753 -41.64 -0.60 -32.17
CA GLU A 753 -41.21 -1.98 -31.97
C GLU A 753 -39.78 -2.06 -31.35
N GLU A 754 -38.96 -1.03 -31.56
CA GLU A 754 -37.58 -0.96 -31.03
C GLU A 754 -37.49 -0.33 -29.62
N LEU A 755 -38.57 0.27 -29.11
CA LEU A 755 -38.55 0.97 -27.81
C LEU A 755 -38.15 0.05 -26.67
N GLU A 756 -38.56 -1.19 -26.66
CA GLU A 756 -38.19 -2.18 -25.66
C GLU A 756 -36.67 -2.45 -25.65
N GLN A 757 -35.99 -2.32 -26.80
CA GLN A 757 -34.53 -2.48 -26.86
C GLN A 757 -33.77 -1.33 -26.16
N GLY A 758 -34.42 -0.18 -26.03
CA GLY A 758 -33.89 1.00 -25.32
C GLY A 758 -34.13 0.96 -23.83
N GLN A 759 -34.95 0.05 -23.33
CA GLN A 759 -35.17 -0.12 -21.89
C GLN A 759 -34.01 -0.91 -21.28
N VAL A 760 -33.18 -0.25 -20.50
CA VAL A 760 -32.03 -0.88 -19.79
C VAL A 760 -32.13 -0.51 -18.32
N ASP A 761 -32.64 -1.43 -17.50
CA ASP A 761 -32.71 -1.26 -16.07
C ASP A 761 -31.35 -1.62 -15.47
N ILE A 762 -30.57 -0.61 -15.11
CA ILE A 762 -29.21 -0.78 -14.54
C ILE A 762 -29.25 -1.01 -13.03
N TYR A 763 -30.19 -0.37 -12.33
CA TYR A 763 -30.14 -0.26 -10.84
C TYR A 763 -31.43 -0.74 -10.16
N GLY A 764 -32.37 -1.32 -10.89
CA GLY A 764 -33.57 -1.90 -10.30
C GLY A 764 -33.29 -3.11 -9.41
N PRO A 765 -34.20 -3.46 -8.51
CA PRO A 765 -33.99 -4.55 -7.54
C PRO A 765 -33.87 -5.96 -8.18
N LYS A 766 -34.25 -6.10 -9.44
CA LYS A 766 -34.15 -7.34 -10.22
C LYS A 766 -33.36 -7.14 -11.52
N THR A 767 -32.45 -6.17 -11.52
CA THR A 767 -31.63 -5.88 -12.69
C THR A 767 -30.75 -7.09 -13.07
N PRO A 768 -30.61 -7.39 -14.38
CA PRO A 768 -29.62 -8.39 -14.82
C PRO A 768 -28.19 -7.89 -14.75
N TYR A 769 -27.98 -6.61 -14.37
CA TYR A 769 -26.68 -5.94 -14.30
C TYR A 769 -26.22 -5.71 -12.87
N ALA A 770 -26.81 -6.41 -11.89
CA ALA A 770 -26.38 -6.31 -10.49
C ALA A 770 -24.87 -6.67 -10.37
N THR A 771 -24.20 -6.06 -9.42
CA THR A 771 -22.74 -6.21 -9.22
C THR A 771 -22.31 -7.68 -9.04
N LYS A 772 -23.20 -8.52 -8.50
CA LYS A 772 -22.99 -9.96 -8.28
C LYS A 772 -23.13 -10.84 -9.55
N GLU A 773 -23.75 -10.32 -10.59
CA GLU A 773 -24.03 -11.11 -11.79
C GLU A 773 -22.77 -11.25 -12.65
N LEU A 774 -22.25 -12.46 -12.74
CA LEU A 774 -21.07 -12.81 -13.54
C LEU A 774 -21.43 -13.29 -14.96
N THR A 775 -22.72 -13.56 -15.21
CA THR A 775 -23.21 -14.11 -16.48
C THR A 775 -24.36 -13.26 -17.01
N TYR A 776 -24.28 -12.86 -18.26
CA TYR A 776 -25.37 -12.16 -18.96
C TYR A 776 -25.95 -12.99 -20.09
N THR A 777 -27.18 -12.70 -20.47
CA THR A 777 -27.68 -13.14 -21.79
C THR A 777 -27.01 -12.34 -22.88
N GLU A 778 -26.95 -12.86 -24.11
CA GLU A 778 -26.45 -12.12 -25.27
C GLU A 778 -27.13 -10.76 -25.43
N ALA A 779 -28.46 -10.76 -25.31
CA ALA A 779 -29.27 -9.54 -25.43
C ALA A 779 -28.91 -8.49 -24.35
N ASN A 780 -28.71 -8.91 -23.12
CA ASN A 780 -28.32 -7.99 -22.02
C ASN A 780 -26.90 -7.44 -22.24
N PHE A 781 -25.95 -8.27 -22.65
CA PHE A 781 -24.61 -7.82 -22.99
C PHE A 781 -24.66 -6.77 -24.09
N ASP A 782 -25.35 -7.05 -25.22
CA ASP A 782 -25.45 -6.14 -26.35
C ASP A 782 -26.16 -4.83 -26.00
N LYS A 783 -27.22 -4.89 -25.18
CA LYS A 783 -27.92 -3.70 -24.69
C LYS A 783 -26.98 -2.79 -23.88
N LEU A 784 -26.17 -3.35 -22.99
CA LEU A 784 -25.28 -2.59 -22.14
C LEU A 784 -24.13 -1.97 -22.94
N VAL A 785 -23.54 -2.71 -23.89
CA VAL A 785 -22.54 -2.18 -24.83
C VAL A 785 -23.10 -1.01 -25.62
N LYS A 786 -24.30 -1.16 -26.22
CA LYS A 786 -24.96 -0.11 -27.00
C LYS A 786 -25.31 1.12 -26.18
N LEU A 787 -25.79 0.95 -24.95
CA LEU A 787 -26.04 2.07 -24.02
C LEU A 787 -24.75 2.84 -23.75
N SER A 788 -23.67 2.14 -23.43
CA SER A 788 -22.37 2.74 -23.14
C SER A 788 -21.78 3.44 -24.37
N GLU A 789 -21.88 2.83 -25.55
CA GLU A 789 -21.49 3.45 -26.81
C GLU A 789 -22.30 4.72 -27.09
N TYR A 790 -23.63 4.64 -26.93
CA TYR A 790 -24.52 5.78 -27.12
C TYR A 790 -24.19 6.96 -26.20
N ASN A 791 -23.83 6.68 -24.93
CA ASN A 791 -23.47 7.71 -23.97
C ASN A 791 -22.31 8.59 -24.46
N ILE A 792 -21.26 8.02 -25.01
CA ILE A 792 -20.13 8.75 -25.57
C ILE A 792 -20.53 9.48 -26.85
N LEU A 793 -21.21 8.79 -27.77
CA LEU A 793 -21.59 9.37 -29.06
C LEU A 793 -22.59 10.53 -28.92
N ASN A 794 -23.53 10.45 -27.98
CA ASN A 794 -24.51 11.50 -27.71
C ASN A 794 -23.90 12.75 -27.04
N ASN A 795 -22.73 12.61 -26.40
CA ASN A 795 -22.02 13.70 -25.74
C ASN A 795 -20.74 14.12 -26.49
N LYS A 796 -20.67 13.84 -27.79
CA LYS A 796 -19.52 14.15 -28.65
C LYS A 796 -19.13 15.64 -28.57
N ASP A 797 -20.11 16.55 -28.66
CA ASP A 797 -19.85 18.00 -28.71
C ASP A 797 -19.27 18.49 -27.38
N GLN A 798 -19.74 17.99 -26.25
CA GLN A 798 -19.19 18.30 -24.93
C GLN A 798 -17.75 17.81 -24.78
N LEU A 799 -17.45 16.60 -25.25
CA LEU A 799 -16.08 16.08 -25.29
C LEU A 799 -15.17 16.94 -26.16
N LEU A 800 -15.62 17.32 -27.38
CA LEU A 800 -14.86 18.22 -28.25
C LEU A 800 -14.60 19.57 -27.60
N GLN A 801 -15.59 20.14 -26.92
CA GLN A 801 -15.43 21.40 -26.18
C GLN A 801 -14.40 21.28 -25.07
N ALA A 802 -14.45 20.18 -24.29
CA ALA A 802 -13.50 19.93 -23.23
C ALA A 802 -12.06 19.79 -23.73
N LEU A 803 -11.88 19.06 -24.84
CA LEU A 803 -10.56 18.91 -25.46
C LEU A 803 -10.04 20.25 -25.98
N ARG A 804 -10.89 21.10 -26.58
CA ARG A 804 -10.51 22.48 -27.00
C ARG A 804 -10.07 23.32 -25.81
N LEU A 805 -10.84 23.32 -24.72
CA LEU A 805 -10.50 24.08 -23.51
C LEU A 805 -9.17 23.63 -22.90
N ALA A 806 -8.88 22.31 -22.89
CA ALA A 806 -7.61 21.79 -22.40
C ALA A 806 -6.42 22.29 -23.25
N VAL A 807 -6.55 22.28 -24.59
CA VAL A 807 -5.53 22.82 -25.51
C VAL A 807 -5.36 24.33 -25.32
N GLU A 808 -6.45 25.09 -25.24
CA GLU A 808 -6.42 26.54 -25.06
C GLU A 808 -5.79 26.93 -23.72
N LYS A 809 -6.06 26.18 -22.67
CA LYS A 809 -5.41 26.34 -21.36
C LYS A 809 -3.90 26.17 -21.46
N LYS A 810 -3.41 25.14 -22.15
CA LYS A 810 -1.97 24.94 -22.38
C LYS A 810 -1.34 26.09 -23.15
N LYS A 811 -1.96 26.53 -24.24
CA LYS A 811 -1.48 27.66 -25.03
C LYS A 811 -1.41 28.96 -24.21
N ARG A 812 -2.40 29.19 -23.32
CA ARG A 812 -2.39 30.35 -22.42
C ARG A 812 -1.26 30.30 -21.42
N LEU A 813 -1.08 29.14 -20.76
CA LEU A 813 0.01 28.96 -19.80
C LEU A 813 1.38 29.18 -20.44
N LYS A 814 1.58 28.68 -21.66
CA LYS A 814 2.80 28.93 -22.43
C LYS A 814 3.04 30.41 -22.72
N SER A 815 2.00 31.14 -23.09
CA SER A 815 2.12 32.57 -23.39
C SER A 815 2.41 33.47 -22.18
N GLN A 816 2.11 32.98 -20.98
CA GLN A 816 2.36 33.62 -19.68
C GLN A 816 3.77 33.35 -19.13
N CYS A 817 4.45 32.29 -19.59
CA CYS A 817 5.85 31.99 -19.26
C CYS A 817 6.73 32.27 -20.50
N PRO A 818 7.18 33.47 -20.76
CA PRO A 818 8.15 33.73 -21.83
C PRO A 818 9.47 33.03 -21.46
N SER A 819 9.98 32.23 -22.37
CA SER A 819 11.23 31.44 -22.33
C SER A 819 12.47 32.25 -21.91
#